data_0753b474c995972b957213fbdb68e758
#
_entry.id   0753b474c995972b957213fbdb68e758
#
_cell.length_a   1.000
_cell.length_b   1.000
_cell.length_c   1.000
_cell.angle_alpha   90.00
_cell.angle_beta   90.00
_cell.angle_gamma   90.00
#
_symmetry.space_group_name_H-M   'P 1'
#
loop_
_entity.id
_entity.type
_entity.pdbx_description
1 polymer ?
#
loop_
_entity_poly.entity_id
_entity_poly.type
_entity_poly.pdbx_seq_one_letter_code
_entity_poly.pdbx_strand_id
1 'polypeptide(L)'
;IAAVDARGRPHTLEAIDGLERVPPLVVAADGGPGEEIDVPAVLARRPQTALVDDLEHSWVSGGTTRFRYQDVETIRVAGINVITTLDVQSAGTVRDLIAEVVEAPVETAVPESVLASADEIQLVDISPVALRKRLRHGNIYPAAQIEPELRATFDMARLAALREIALQFVSARVHPEPPAGGPAQDVLVAVSALASGEHLIGRGSRLARRAGGSCTVLAVTPPGTDADTDPRLRRLRDLAALTGARFLVRAGDDPSRTIEEVARELVVRHLVVGMTAAPGWAGRFRRETLVGRLLRALPDLDLHILAPSNPAIPASAGVADGAAGADGVAPETGPSAVPAARGTLRVYLGYARGCGATTAMLDEAHRRASRGADVVVAAVETHGQPAVERDLEGLEVLVTSPSAGVGTVLDTDAVLARRPQVVCVDDLTGLTASGEQRLAAVRRLVAAGLAVIGTVHAADPSAPTGADTTGGRARPVHPAGDEEVLAAADEIELVDIPPTALIERVRGGLVVPARDADSLLDTDFAPDRLIALRERALRLVSQYADRQLAAYLHQQRADRPLEIRPRVLACVSPHPGMDGILHAAAHHASMIDGEFTMATVGAREATGREAAALNHYDVVGRELGAELVRLTGSSVAGQIADYARRNLVTEIILGGPGKGGGRHRTVVRELLRRAPNADIHVIPLAGD
;
A
#
# COMPACT_ATOMS: atom_id res chain seq x y z
N ILE A 1 3.84 -31.07 7.37
CA ILE A 1 4.72 -29.89 7.43
C ILE A 1 6.05 -30.29 6.79
N ALA A 2 6.48 -29.56 5.77
CA ALA A 2 7.79 -29.73 5.13
C ALA A 2 8.87 -28.80 5.75
N ALA A 3 8.50 -27.57 6.06
CA ALA A 3 9.37 -26.63 6.80
C ALA A 3 8.49 -25.60 7.54
N VAL A 4 8.71 -25.40 8.83
CA VAL A 4 8.14 -24.30 9.62
C VAL A 4 9.13 -23.95 10.73
N ASP A 5 9.56 -22.70 10.77
CA ASP A 5 10.41 -22.17 11.85
C ASP A 5 9.55 -21.48 12.92
N ALA A 6 9.23 -22.20 13.97
CA ALA A 6 8.47 -21.64 15.08
C ALA A 6 9.25 -20.64 15.94
N ARG A 7 10.59 -20.55 15.81
CA ARG A 7 11.48 -19.66 16.60
C ARG A 7 11.15 -19.61 18.10
N GLY A 8 10.68 -20.76 18.64
CA GLY A 8 10.27 -20.87 20.03
C GLY A 8 8.97 -20.14 20.39
N ARG A 9 8.18 -19.69 19.42
CA ARG A 9 6.89 -18.99 19.65
C ARG A 9 5.82 -19.97 20.10
N PRO A 10 5.24 -19.85 21.33
CA PRO A 10 4.30 -20.80 21.86
C PRO A 10 3.07 -21.05 20.97
N HIS A 11 2.46 -19.96 20.46
CA HIS A 11 1.27 -20.08 19.61
C HIS A 11 1.54 -20.75 18.27
N THR A 12 2.74 -20.58 17.69
CA THR A 12 3.12 -21.30 16.48
C THR A 12 3.30 -22.79 16.80
N LEU A 13 3.90 -23.12 17.93
CA LEU A 13 4.07 -24.49 18.38
C LEU A 13 2.72 -25.18 18.63
N GLU A 14 1.78 -24.50 19.28
CA GLU A 14 0.40 -24.97 19.48
C GLU A 14 -0.33 -25.19 18.14
N ALA A 15 -0.19 -24.25 17.18
CA ALA A 15 -0.85 -24.33 15.90
C ALA A 15 -0.36 -25.49 15.01
N ILE A 16 0.88 -25.92 15.19
CA ILE A 16 1.47 -27.05 14.45
C ILE A 16 1.43 -28.38 15.22
N ASP A 17 0.91 -28.36 16.45
CA ASP A 17 0.75 -29.59 17.23
C ASP A 17 -0.27 -30.53 16.58
N GLY A 18 0.07 -31.81 16.54
CA GLY A 18 -0.77 -32.84 15.88
C GLY A 18 -0.65 -32.88 14.34
N LEU A 19 0.05 -31.98 13.69
CA LEU A 19 0.35 -32.04 12.26
C LEU A 19 1.57 -32.93 12.00
N GLU A 20 1.47 -33.79 11.00
CA GLU A 20 2.58 -34.67 10.58
C GLU A 20 3.74 -33.81 10.05
N ARG A 21 4.96 -34.13 10.45
CA ARG A 21 6.20 -33.42 10.00
C ARG A 21 7.10 -34.39 9.24
N VAL A 22 7.60 -33.94 8.10
CA VAL A 22 8.70 -34.59 7.41
C VAL A 22 9.98 -34.15 8.11
N PRO A 23 10.87 -35.09 8.54
CA PRO A 23 12.13 -34.71 9.16
C PRO A 23 12.95 -33.82 8.22
N PRO A 24 13.55 -32.72 8.72
CA PRO A 24 14.37 -31.84 7.88
C PRO A 24 15.66 -32.51 7.48
N LEU A 25 16.21 -32.08 6.35
CA LEU A 25 17.55 -32.43 5.93
C LEU A 25 18.56 -31.52 6.65
N VAL A 26 19.50 -32.12 7.39
CA VAL A 26 20.60 -31.36 8.00
C VAL A 26 21.66 -31.08 6.93
N VAL A 27 21.85 -29.81 6.59
CA VAL A 27 22.80 -29.35 5.57
C VAL A 27 23.99 -28.64 6.22
N ALA A 28 25.19 -28.83 5.66
CA ALA A 28 26.35 -28.04 6.03
C ALA A 28 26.28 -26.72 5.26
N ALA A 29 25.87 -25.65 5.93
CA ALA A 29 25.88 -24.29 5.38
C ALA A 29 27.11 -23.53 5.85
N ASP A 30 27.53 -22.50 5.11
CA ASP A 30 28.75 -21.71 5.40
C ASP A 30 28.67 -20.99 6.76
N GLY A 31 27.46 -20.87 7.36
CA GLY A 31 27.16 -20.33 8.71
C GLY A 31 27.03 -21.38 9.82
N GLY A 32 27.25 -22.68 9.52
CA GLY A 32 27.00 -23.79 10.44
C GLY A 32 25.93 -24.77 9.94
N PRO A 33 25.67 -25.89 10.65
CA PRO A 33 24.64 -26.82 10.26
C PRO A 33 23.25 -26.15 10.34
N GLY A 34 22.50 -26.23 9.24
CA GLY A 34 21.11 -25.74 9.12
C GLY A 34 20.14 -26.87 8.81
N GLU A 35 18.85 -26.63 9.08
CA GLU A 35 17.76 -27.53 8.74
C GLU A 35 17.02 -27.02 7.50
N GLU A 36 16.94 -27.86 6.46
CA GLU A 36 16.30 -27.54 5.19
C GLU A 36 15.26 -28.59 4.80
N ILE A 37 14.47 -28.27 3.77
CA ILE A 37 13.42 -29.19 3.27
C ILE A 37 14.08 -30.44 2.69
N ASP A 38 13.69 -31.60 3.17
CA ASP A 38 13.96 -32.87 2.49
C ASP A 38 12.95 -33.08 1.34
N VAL A 39 13.21 -32.46 0.19
CA VAL A 39 12.35 -32.55 -1.00
C VAL A 39 12.11 -34.01 -1.41
N PRO A 40 13.15 -34.88 -1.51
CA PRO A 40 12.94 -36.29 -1.77
C PRO A 40 11.97 -36.99 -0.79
N ALA A 41 12.08 -36.70 0.50
CA ALA A 41 11.18 -37.30 1.50
C ALA A 41 9.75 -36.78 1.36
N VAL A 42 9.54 -35.49 1.09
CA VAL A 42 8.22 -34.91 0.79
C VAL A 42 7.60 -35.57 -0.45
N LEU A 43 8.36 -35.73 -1.51
CA LEU A 43 7.91 -36.37 -2.75
C LEU A 43 7.58 -37.85 -2.54
N ALA A 44 8.38 -38.59 -1.74
CA ALA A 44 8.14 -39.97 -1.41
C ALA A 44 6.86 -40.13 -0.57
N ARG A 45 6.59 -39.20 0.36
CA ARG A 45 5.41 -39.20 1.23
C ARG A 45 4.12 -38.86 0.45
N ARG A 46 4.20 -38.05 -0.62
CA ARG A 46 3.07 -37.60 -1.48
C ARG A 46 1.88 -37.05 -0.66
N PRO A 47 2.06 -36.05 0.17
CA PRO A 47 0.94 -35.41 0.85
C PRO A 47 0.02 -34.71 -0.16
N GLN A 48 -1.25 -34.49 0.21
CA GLN A 48 -2.12 -33.64 -0.59
C GLN A 48 -1.66 -32.16 -0.54
N THR A 49 -1.21 -31.71 0.64
CA THR A 49 -0.75 -30.35 0.87
C THR A 49 0.51 -30.35 1.72
N ALA A 50 1.52 -29.61 1.31
CA ALA A 50 2.75 -29.35 2.05
C ALA A 50 2.73 -27.91 2.60
N LEU A 51 3.06 -27.74 3.89
CA LEU A 51 3.24 -26.43 4.53
C LEU A 51 4.73 -26.09 4.51
N VAL A 52 5.07 -24.92 3.95
CA VAL A 52 6.44 -24.43 3.80
C VAL A 52 6.49 -22.97 4.23
N ASP A 53 7.13 -22.67 5.32
CA ASP A 53 7.33 -21.30 5.83
C ASP A 53 8.53 -20.63 5.17
N ASP A 54 8.56 -19.26 5.13
CA ASP A 54 9.64 -18.43 4.61
C ASP A 54 10.07 -18.79 3.16
N LEU A 55 9.21 -18.49 2.16
CA LEU A 55 9.48 -18.75 0.73
C LEU A 55 10.77 -18.11 0.23
N GLU A 56 11.16 -16.96 0.81
CA GLU A 56 12.36 -16.19 0.52
C GLU A 56 13.64 -16.78 1.11
N HIS A 57 13.54 -17.76 1.98
CA HIS A 57 14.71 -18.34 2.62
C HIS A 57 15.76 -18.84 1.62
N SER A 58 17.02 -18.56 1.91
CA SER A 58 18.15 -19.01 1.12
C SER A 58 19.31 -19.45 1.99
N TRP A 59 20.10 -20.38 1.50
CA TRP A 59 21.31 -20.84 2.19
C TRP A 59 22.47 -21.04 1.20
N VAL A 60 23.68 -20.92 1.69
CA VAL A 60 24.89 -21.12 0.89
C VAL A 60 25.54 -22.43 1.30
N SER A 61 25.80 -23.30 0.33
CA SER A 61 26.52 -24.55 0.54
C SER A 61 27.56 -24.76 -0.58
N GLY A 62 28.80 -24.89 -0.20
CA GLY A 62 29.91 -25.06 -1.16
C GLY A 62 30.02 -23.89 -2.16
N GLY A 63 29.73 -22.67 -1.74
CA GLY A 63 29.79 -21.47 -2.58
C GLY A 63 28.61 -21.31 -3.54
N THR A 64 27.57 -22.15 -3.46
CA THR A 64 26.37 -22.05 -4.28
C THR A 64 25.19 -21.66 -3.40
N THR A 65 24.49 -20.55 -3.76
CA THR A 65 23.26 -20.15 -3.09
C THR A 65 22.09 -20.99 -3.62
N ARG A 66 21.32 -21.54 -2.70
CA ARG A 66 20.06 -22.22 -2.97
C ARG A 66 18.90 -21.43 -2.38
N PHE A 67 17.73 -21.53 -3.01
CA PHE A 67 16.55 -20.78 -2.63
C PHE A 67 15.37 -21.72 -2.39
N ARG A 68 14.65 -21.51 -1.29
CA ARG A 68 13.48 -22.33 -0.91
C ARG A 68 12.34 -22.30 -1.93
N TYR A 69 12.16 -21.20 -2.65
CA TYR A 69 11.16 -21.15 -3.73
C TYR A 69 11.43 -22.15 -4.87
N GLN A 70 12.69 -22.58 -5.07
CA GLN A 70 13.05 -23.63 -6.06
C GLN A 70 12.60 -25.02 -5.58
N ASP A 71 12.69 -25.29 -4.28
CA ASP A 71 12.21 -26.52 -3.67
C ASP A 71 10.69 -26.57 -3.68
N VAL A 72 10.02 -25.45 -3.38
CA VAL A 72 8.56 -25.29 -3.47
C VAL A 72 8.08 -25.55 -4.89
N GLU A 73 8.74 -25.02 -5.91
CA GLU A 73 8.40 -25.26 -7.31
C GLU A 73 8.56 -26.74 -7.68
N THR A 74 9.60 -27.42 -7.17
CA THR A 74 9.80 -28.85 -7.39
C THR A 74 8.66 -29.69 -6.79
N ILE A 75 8.21 -29.34 -5.59
CA ILE A 75 7.09 -30.01 -4.89
C ILE A 75 5.79 -29.78 -5.65
N ARG A 76 5.54 -28.54 -6.11
CA ARG A 76 4.35 -28.13 -6.85
C ARG A 76 4.24 -28.86 -8.20
N VAL A 77 5.34 -28.91 -8.96
CA VAL A 77 5.40 -29.63 -10.26
C VAL A 77 5.11 -31.14 -10.08
N ALA A 78 5.40 -31.72 -8.94
CA ALA A 78 5.05 -33.09 -8.61
C ALA A 78 3.55 -33.30 -8.30
N GLY A 79 2.72 -32.26 -8.38
CA GLY A 79 1.28 -32.30 -8.14
C GLY A 79 0.87 -32.24 -6.67
N ILE A 80 1.73 -31.73 -5.79
CA ILE A 80 1.45 -31.53 -4.37
C ILE A 80 1.08 -30.06 -4.18
N ASN A 81 -0.06 -29.77 -3.54
CA ASN A 81 -0.42 -28.41 -3.16
C ASN A 81 0.56 -27.86 -2.14
N VAL A 82 0.96 -26.59 -2.28
CA VAL A 82 1.85 -25.93 -1.32
C VAL A 82 1.18 -24.71 -0.75
N ILE A 83 1.20 -24.57 0.58
CA ILE A 83 0.87 -23.34 1.30
C ILE A 83 2.18 -22.80 1.86
N THR A 84 2.51 -21.57 1.49
CA THR A 84 3.76 -20.92 1.91
C THR A 84 3.50 -19.50 2.42
N THR A 85 4.46 -18.97 3.17
CA THR A 85 4.46 -17.58 3.65
C THR A 85 5.52 -16.77 2.92
N LEU A 86 5.29 -15.48 2.79
CA LEU A 86 6.22 -14.53 2.18
C LEU A 86 6.14 -13.20 2.92
N ASP A 87 7.29 -12.67 3.32
CA ASP A 87 7.39 -11.30 3.76
C ASP A 87 7.35 -10.35 2.57
N VAL A 88 6.52 -9.29 2.63
CA VAL A 88 6.40 -8.32 1.54
C VAL A 88 7.73 -7.71 1.15
N GLN A 89 8.68 -7.60 2.10
CA GLN A 89 10.03 -7.09 1.87
C GLN A 89 10.83 -7.92 0.86
N SER A 90 10.50 -9.19 0.73
CA SER A 90 11.17 -10.14 -0.15
C SER A 90 10.45 -10.33 -1.50
N ALA A 91 9.34 -9.63 -1.74
CA ALA A 91 8.66 -9.68 -3.03
C ALA A 91 9.42 -8.87 -4.08
N GLY A 92 9.93 -9.54 -5.12
CA GLY A 92 10.79 -8.91 -6.15
C GLY A 92 10.15 -7.74 -6.87
N THR A 93 8.83 -7.76 -7.07
CA THR A 93 8.04 -6.71 -7.74
C THR A 93 8.06 -5.36 -7.03
N VAL A 94 8.14 -5.37 -5.70
CA VAL A 94 8.09 -4.15 -4.86
C VAL A 94 9.45 -3.82 -4.22
N ARG A 95 10.50 -4.53 -4.62
CA ARG A 95 11.85 -4.42 -4.07
C ARG A 95 12.38 -2.99 -4.00
N ASP A 96 12.20 -2.22 -5.08
CA ASP A 96 12.72 -0.86 -5.16
C ASP A 96 11.99 0.07 -4.20
N LEU A 97 10.64 -0.06 -4.09
CA LEU A 97 9.84 0.68 -3.13
C LEU A 97 10.24 0.34 -1.69
N ILE A 98 10.50 -0.92 -1.44
CA ILE A 98 10.92 -1.39 -0.11
C ILE A 98 12.32 -0.92 0.24
N ALA A 99 13.27 -0.93 -0.70
CA ALA A 99 14.62 -0.44 -0.47
C ALA A 99 14.63 1.05 -0.07
N GLU A 100 13.70 1.85 -0.62
CA GLU A 100 13.52 3.25 -0.23
C GLU A 100 12.96 3.39 1.20
N VAL A 101 12.01 2.52 1.59
CA VAL A 101 11.37 2.54 2.91
C VAL A 101 12.28 2.00 4.00
N VAL A 102 13.03 0.92 3.68
CA VAL A 102 13.86 0.18 4.65
C VAL A 102 15.25 0.79 4.78
N GLU A 103 15.66 1.66 3.83
CA GLU A 103 17.01 2.25 3.76
C GLU A 103 18.15 1.20 3.78
N ALA A 104 17.84 -0.03 3.35
CA ALA A 104 18.78 -1.13 3.30
C ALA A 104 18.56 -1.97 2.03
N PRO A 105 19.59 -2.56 1.45
CA PRO A 105 19.43 -3.46 0.32
C PRO A 105 18.66 -4.71 0.75
N VAL A 106 17.65 -5.10 -0.03
CA VAL A 106 16.96 -6.37 0.14
C VAL A 106 17.86 -7.48 -0.35
N GLU A 107 18.36 -8.32 0.56
CA GLU A 107 19.37 -9.35 0.26
C GLU A 107 18.80 -10.50 -0.57
N THR A 108 17.58 -10.94 -0.26
CA THR A 108 16.87 -12.03 -0.96
C THR A 108 15.56 -11.55 -1.52
N ALA A 109 15.31 -11.78 -2.80
CA ALA A 109 14.05 -11.46 -3.44
C ALA A 109 13.48 -12.69 -4.16
N VAL A 110 12.19 -12.98 -3.91
CA VAL A 110 11.46 -14.00 -4.65
C VAL A 110 11.12 -13.43 -6.03
N PRO A 111 11.48 -14.11 -7.13
CA PRO A 111 11.21 -13.62 -8.48
C PRO A 111 9.73 -13.44 -8.77
N GLU A 112 9.40 -12.44 -9.60
CA GLU A 112 8.01 -12.18 -10.03
C GLU A 112 7.36 -13.41 -10.67
N SER A 113 8.11 -14.19 -11.44
CA SER A 113 7.60 -15.41 -12.08
C SER A 113 7.10 -16.45 -11.08
N VAL A 114 7.72 -16.53 -9.91
CA VAL A 114 7.29 -17.42 -8.80
C VAL A 114 5.99 -16.90 -8.20
N LEU A 115 5.92 -15.59 -7.93
CA LEU A 115 4.73 -14.96 -7.36
C LEU A 115 3.55 -14.98 -8.33
N ALA A 116 3.80 -14.84 -9.63
CA ALA A 116 2.78 -14.95 -10.68
C ALA A 116 2.26 -16.37 -10.86
N SER A 117 3.00 -17.39 -10.43
CA SER A 117 2.57 -18.79 -10.48
C SER A 117 1.72 -19.23 -9.29
N ALA A 118 1.52 -18.36 -8.29
CA ALA A 118 0.64 -18.63 -7.17
C ALA A 118 -0.82 -18.58 -7.64
N ASP A 119 -1.59 -19.61 -7.31
CA ASP A 119 -3.02 -19.68 -7.62
C ASP A 119 -3.82 -18.69 -6.75
N GLU A 120 -3.38 -18.49 -5.51
CA GLU A 120 -4.02 -17.61 -4.53
C GLU A 120 -2.98 -16.85 -3.71
N ILE A 121 -3.29 -15.57 -3.44
CA ILE A 121 -2.52 -14.73 -2.51
C ILE A 121 -3.48 -14.16 -1.48
N GLN A 122 -3.17 -14.39 -0.20
CA GLN A 122 -3.92 -13.88 0.94
C GLN A 122 -3.08 -12.90 1.74
N LEU A 123 -3.65 -11.76 2.11
CA LEU A 123 -3.01 -10.80 3.01
C LEU A 123 -3.28 -11.17 4.47
N VAL A 124 -2.22 -11.35 5.25
CA VAL A 124 -2.30 -11.39 6.71
C VAL A 124 -2.06 -9.98 7.24
N ASP A 125 -3.12 -9.19 7.31
CA ASP A 125 -3.04 -7.80 7.74
C ASP A 125 -2.91 -7.66 9.25
N ILE A 126 -2.08 -6.69 9.67
CA ILE A 126 -1.97 -6.26 11.06
C ILE A 126 -1.62 -4.78 11.11
N SER A 127 -2.30 -4.01 11.96
CA SER A 127 -1.95 -2.60 12.13
C SER A 127 -0.55 -2.42 12.74
N PRO A 128 0.21 -1.38 12.33
CA PRO A 128 1.51 -1.05 12.93
C PRO A 128 1.47 -0.93 14.45
N VAL A 129 0.39 -0.36 14.99
CA VAL A 129 0.17 -0.21 16.43
C VAL A 129 0.05 -1.58 17.10
N ALA A 130 -0.75 -2.48 16.51
CA ALA A 130 -0.94 -3.84 17.04
C ALA A 130 0.36 -4.65 16.98
N LEU A 131 1.10 -4.55 15.87
CA LEU A 131 2.38 -5.26 15.71
C LEU A 131 3.42 -4.80 16.75
N ARG A 132 3.57 -3.49 16.96
CA ARG A 132 4.45 -2.93 18.01
C ARG A 132 4.02 -3.34 19.40
N LYS A 133 2.69 -3.45 19.64
CA LYS A 133 2.15 -3.94 20.92
C LYS A 133 2.50 -5.41 21.14
N ARG A 134 2.40 -6.26 20.11
CA ARG A 134 2.86 -7.67 20.18
C ARG A 134 4.35 -7.77 20.49
N LEU A 135 5.18 -6.91 19.87
CA LEU A 135 6.61 -6.85 20.14
C LEU A 135 6.91 -6.51 21.60
N ARG A 136 6.27 -5.44 22.15
CA ARG A 136 6.45 -5.04 23.56
C ARG A 136 6.08 -6.13 24.56
N HIS A 137 5.16 -7.01 24.22
CA HIS A 137 4.76 -8.12 25.08
C HIS A 137 5.68 -9.36 24.97
N GLY A 138 6.78 -9.26 24.22
CA GLY A 138 7.74 -10.35 24.08
C GLY A 138 7.28 -11.52 23.20
N ASN A 139 6.21 -11.33 22.38
CA ASN A 139 5.67 -12.39 21.54
C ASN A 139 6.46 -12.58 20.22
N ILE A 140 7.43 -11.70 19.92
CA ILE A 140 8.21 -11.72 18.68
C ILE A 140 9.69 -11.92 19.00
N TYR A 141 10.23 -11.13 19.93
CA TYR A 141 11.64 -11.16 20.33
C TYR A 141 11.78 -11.28 21.86
N PRO A 142 12.92 -11.80 22.35
CA PRO A 142 13.27 -11.76 23.76
C PRO A 142 13.35 -10.31 24.31
N ALA A 143 13.08 -10.12 25.60
CA ALA A 143 12.98 -8.81 26.23
C ALA A 143 14.18 -7.87 25.98
N ALA A 144 15.40 -8.41 25.93
CA ALA A 144 16.61 -7.63 25.69
C ALA A 144 16.70 -6.99 24.27
N GLN A 145 15.96 -7.54 23.30
CA GLN A 145 15.98 -7.07 21.90
C GLN A 145 14.80 -6.14 21.57
N ILE A 146 13.80 -6.02 22.45
CA ILE A 146 12.56 -5.30 22.18
C ILE A 146 12.81 -3.80 21.88
N GLU A 147 13.53 -3.10 22.76
CA GLU A 147 13.76 -1.65 22.60
C GLU A 147 14.62 -1.29 21.37
N PRO A 148 15.73 -1.99 21.07
CA PRO A 148 16.47 -1.77 19.85
C PRO A 148 15.60 -2.00 18.59
N GLU A 149 14.82 -3.09 18.56
CA GLU A 149 13.98 -3.43 17.41
C GLU A 149 12.81 -2.46 17.22
N LEU A 150 12.21 -1.93 18.31
CA LEU A 150 11.18 -0.90 18.24
C LEU A 150 11.66 0.40 17.58
N ARG A 151 12.95 0.70 17.67
CA ARG A 151 13.54 1.92 17.07
C ARG A 151 14.06 1.69 15.66
N ALA A 152 14.49 0.48 15.34
CA ALA A 152 15.08 0.12 14.05
C ALA A 152 14.05 -0.51 13.11
N THR A 153 13.78 -1.79 13.29
CA THR A 153 12.96 -2.58 12.36
C THR A 153 11.47 -2.26 12.47
N PHE A 154 10.99 -1.94 13.69
CA PHE A 154 9.56 -1.71 13.97
C PHE A 154 9.24 -0.21 14.18
N ASP A 155 9.89 0.67 13.43
CA ASP A 155 9.48 2.07 13.36
C ASP A 155 8.07 2.22 12.79
N MET A 156 7.30 3.19 13.31
CA MET A 156 5.89 3.36 12.93
C MET A 156 5.70 3.72 11.46
N ALA A 157 6.53 4.64 10.95
CA ALA A 157 6.44 5.06 9.56
C ALA A 157 6.80 3.91 8.62
N ARG A 158 7.89 3.21 8.95
CA ARG A 158 8.35 2.04 8.20
C ARG A 158 7.29 0.94 8.15
N LEU A 159 6.68 0.60 9.29
CA LEU A 159 5.62 -0.42 9.34
C LEU A 159 4.37 0.01 8.57
N ALA A 160 3.97 1.29 8.68
CA ALA A 160 2.82 1.81 7.94
C ALA A 160 3.08 1.76 6.44
N ALA A 161 4.29 2.11 6.01
CA ALA A 161 4.72 2.06 4.63
C ALA A 161 4.73 0.62 4.07
N LEU A 162 5.32 -0.33 4.81
CA LEU A 162 5.34 -1.74 4.41
C LEU A 162 3.93 -2.34 4.33
N ARG A 163 3.04 -1.95 5.25
CA ARG A 163 1.63 -2.36 5.22
C ARG A 163 0.94 -1.84 3.96
N GLU A 164 1.15 -0.56 3.62
CA GLU A 164 0.57 0.04 2.42
C GLU A 164 1.07 -0.65 1.15
N ILE A 165 2.38 -0.93 1.06
CA ILE A 165 2.96 -1.70 -0.06
C ILE A 165 2.33 -3.10 -0.16
N ALA A 166 2.11 -3.78 0.97
CA ALA A 166 1.48 -5.10 0.99
C ALA A 166 0.03 -5.07 0.48
N LEU A 167 -0.75 -4.07 0.92
CA LEU A 167 -2.13 -3.84 0.46
C LEU A 167 -2.19 -3.58 -1.05
N GLN A 168 -1.33 -2.70 -1.55
CA GLN A 168 -1.24 -2.40 -3.00
C GLN A 168 -0.80 -3.62 -3.80
N PHE A 169 0.18 -4.38 -3.29
CA PHE A 169 0.67 -5.60 -3.92
C PHE A 169 -0.43 -6.65 -4.11
N VAL A 170 -1.28 -6.86 -3.09
CA VAL A 170 -2.39 -7.80 -3.17
C VAL A 170 -3.52 -7.25 -4.03
N SER A 171 -3.88 -5.96 -3.88
CA SER A 171 -4.93 -5.31 -4.67
C SER A 171 -4.66 -5.40 -6.19
N ALA A 172 -3.41 -5.15 -6.60
CA ALA A 172 -3.00 -5.25 -8.02
C ALA A 172 -3.13 -6.66 -8.61
N ARG A 173 -3.24 -7.70 -7.78
CA ARG A 173 -3.40 -9.09 -8.21
C ARG A 173 -4.84 -9.60 -8.17
N VAL A 174 -5.69 -8.98 -7.39
CA VAL A 174 -7.13 -9.30 -7.37
C VAL A 174 -7.78 -8.91 -8.69
N HIS A 175 -7.36 -7.80 -9.28
CA HIS A 175 -7.70 -7.39 -10.64
C HIS A 175 -6.41 -7.04 -11.38
N PRO A 176 -5.86 -7.93 -12.20
CA PRO A 176 -4.96 -7.51 -13.25
C PRO A 176 -5.80 -6.61 -14.17
N GLU A 177 -5.63 -5.29 -14.08
CA GLU A 177 -6.24 -4.38 -15.04
C GLU A 177 -5.92 -4.88 -16.44
N PRO A 178 -6.91 -5.10 -17.33
CA PRO A 178 -6.61 -5.33 -18.72
C PRO A 178 -5.79 -4.11 -19.19
N PRO A 179 -4.73 -4.30 -19.99
CA PRO A 179 -3.96 -3.18 -20.51
C PRO A 179 -4.96 -2.20 -21.09
N ALA A 180 -4.89 -0.95 -20.61
CA ALA A 180 -5.81 0.11 -21.01
C ALA A 180 -6.01 0.02 -22.53
N GLY A 181 -7.26 -0.09 -22.99
CA GLY A 181 -7.61 -0.43 -24.38
C GLY A 181 -7.21 0.63 -25.42
N GLY A 182 -6.11 1.35 -25.16
CA GLY A 182 -5.40 2.23 -26.07
C GLY A 182 -4.26 1.51 -26.80
N PRO A 183 -3.72 2.10 -27.89
CA PRO A 183 -2.55 1.57 -28.56
C PRO A 183 -1.38 1.48 -27.56
N ALA A 184 -0.64 0.35 -27.59
CA ALA A 184 0.55 0.13 -26.79
C ALA A 184 1.51 1.32 -26.87
N GLN A 185 1.99 1.82 -25.72
CA GLN A 185 2.82 3.02 -25.64
C GLN A 185 4.21 2.66 -25.16
N ASP A 186 5.19 2.76 -26.05
CA ASP A 186 6.58 2.44 -25.76
C ASP A 186 7.27 3.52 -24.93
N VAL A 187 8.11 3.08 -24.00
CA VAL A 187 8.83 3.93 -23.05
C VAL A 187 10.33 3.85 -23.31
N LEU A 188 10.97 5.00 -23.45
CA LEU A 188 12.44 5.14 -23.49
C LEU A 188 12.94 5.67 -22.14
N VAL A 189 13.83 4.96 -21.49
CA VAL A 189 14.48 5.36 -20.25
C VAL A 189 15.90 5.76 -20.51
N ALA A 190 16.26 7.03 -20.40
CA ALA A 190 17.63 7.46 -20.59
C ALA A 190 18.39 7.46 -19.26
N VAL A 191 19.39 6.60 -19.15
CA VAL A 191 20.22 6.42 -17.96
C VAL A 191 21.65 6.89 -18.18
N SER A 192 22.29 7.34 -17.09
CA SER A 192 23.71 7.53 -17.01
C SER A 192 24.31 6.52 -16.05
N ALA A 193 25.63 6.26 -16.13
CA ALA A 193 26.34 5.37 -15.20
C ALA A 193 26.38 5.90 -13.74
N LEU A 194 25.55 6.87 -13.37
CA LEU A 194 25.41 7.44 -12.04
C LEU A 194 24.37 6.68 -11.22
N ALA A 195 24.38 6.86 -9.90
CA ALA A 195 23.58 6.11 -8.92
C ALA A 195 22.05 6.13 -9.11
N SER A 196 21.50 7.08 -9.89
CA SER A 196 20.06 7.18 -10.17
C SER A 196 19.55 6.24 -11.29
N GLY A 197 20.43 5.55 -12.01
CA GLY A 197 20.05 4.74 -13.17
C GLY A 197 19.12 3.55 -12.81
N GLU A 198 19.35 2.93 -11.68
CA GLU A 198 18.56 1.79 -11.20
C GLU A 198 17.09 2.19 -10.94
N HIS A 199 16.88 3.31 -10.24
CA HIS A 199 15.56 3.86 -9.99
C HIS A 199 14.79 4.22 -11.28
N LEU A 200 15.49 4.83 -12.25
CA LEU A 200 14.90 5.19 -13.55
C LEU A 200 14.43 3.94 -14.32
N ILE A 201 15.21 2.85 -14.31
CA ILE A 201 14.87 1.58 -14.97
C ILE A 201 13.61 1.00 -14.32
N GLY A 202 13.56 0.92 -12.98
CA GLY A 202 12.40 0.39 -12.26
C GLY A 202 11.12 1.17 -12.56
N ARG A 203 11.17 2.50 -12.50
CA ARG A 203 10.01 3.38 -12.81
C ARG A 203 9.57 3.28 -14.27
N GLY A 204 10.51 3.33 -15.22
CA GLY A 204 10.20 3.24 -16.65
C GLY A 204 9.64 1.88 -17.06
N SER A 205 10.16 0.78 -16.50
CA SER A 205 9.63 -0.56 -16.77
C SER A 205 8.22 -0.76 -16.20
N ARG A 206 7.92 -0.18 -15.04
CA ARG A 206 6.53 -0.16 -14.50
C ARG A 206 5.59 0.64 -15.38
N LEU A 207 6.02 1.82 -15.83
CA LEU A 207 5.23 2.65 -16.74
C LEU A 207 4.92 1.91 -18.05
N ALA A 208 5.92 1.28 -18.67
CA ALA A 208 5.75 0.53 -19.91
C ALA A 208 4.76 -0.63 -19.76
N ARG A 209 4.89 -1.42 -18.69
CA ARG A 209 3.95 -2.54 -18.41
C ARG A 209 2.51 -2.06 -18.28
N ARG A 210 2.28 -0.97 -17.56
CA ARG A 210 0.94 -0.38 -17.36
C ARG A 210 0.39 0.23 -18.64
N ALA A 211 1.25 0.84 -19.46
CA ALA A 211 0.88 1.38 -20.77
C ALA A 211 0.75 0.30 -21.88
N GLY A 212 0.92 -0.98 -21.54
CA GLY A 212 0.85 -2.09 -22.49
C GLY A 212 1.94 -2.05 -23.57
N GLY A 213 3.01 -1.26 -23.36
CA GLY A 213 4.10 -1.06 -24.30
C GLY A 213 5.40 -1.73 -23.85
N SER A 214 6.45 -1.59 -24.68
CA SER A 214 7.78 -2.06 -24.39
C SER A 214 8.64 -1.00 -23.68
N CYS A 215 9.61 -1.43 -22.85
CA CYS A 215 10.59 -0.57 -22.22
C CYS A 215 11.95 -0.73 -22.89
N THR A 216 12.55 0.39 -23.32
CA THR A 216 13.93 0.43 -23.78
C THR A 216 14.76 1.34 -22.89
N VAL A 217 15.82 0.80 -22.31
CA VAL A 217 16.78 1.55 -21.50
C VAL A 217 17.96 1.97 -22.37
N LEU A 218 18.21 3.26 -22.48
CA LEU A 218 19.27 3.86 -23.26
C LEU A 218 20.39 4.39 -22.35
N ALA A 219 21.57 3.83 -22.46
CA ALA A 219 22.78 4.38 -21.86
C ALA A 219 23.58 5.15 -22.93
N VAL A 220 23.81 6.44 -22.73
CA VAL A 220 24.66 7.26 -23.61
C VAL A 220 26.06 7.33 -23.01
N THR A 221 27.05 6.91 -23.78
CA THR A 221 28.46 6.86 -23.37
C THR A 221 29.34 7.75 -24.25
N PRO A 222 30.43 8.32 -23.73
CA PRO A 222 31.44 8.96 -24.60
C PRO A 222 31.96 8.03 -25.66
N PRO A 223 32.33 8.52 -26.87
CA PRO A 223 32.97 7.71 -27.89
C PRO A 223 34.21 7.04 -27.35
N GLY A 224 34.39 5.74 -27.68
CA GLY A 224 35.55 4.93 -27.23
C GLY A 224 35.36 4.29 -25.86
N THR A 225 34.24 4.45 -25.18
CA THR A 225 33.93 3.71 -23.95
C THR A 225 33.54 2.28 -24.30
N ASP A 226 34.27 1.31 -23.73
CA ASP A 226 33.89 -0.10 -23.86
C ASP A 226 32.78 -0.43 -22.83
N ALA A 227 31.57 -0.52 -23.36
CA ALA A 227 30.38 -0.76 -22.54
C ALA A 227 30.34 -2.14 -21.88
N ASP A 228 31.08 -3.11 -22.40
CA ASP A 228 31.10 -4.48 -21.87
C ASP A 228 32.08 -4.64 -20.70
N THR A 229 33.04 -3.73 -20.55
CA THR A 229 33.96 -3.73 -19.43
C THR A 229 33.58 -2.83 -18.27
N ASP A 230 32.67 -1.86 -18.47
CA ASP A 230 32.20 -0.99 -17.38
C ASP A 230 31.25 -1.75 -16.41
N PRO A 231 31.67 -1.96 -15.15
CA PRO A 231 30.88 -2.71 -14.18
C PRO A 231 29.51 -2.06 -13.88
N ARG A 232 29.40 -0.72 -14.04
CA ARG A 232 28.16 0.01 -13.78
C ARG A 232 27.16 -0.21 -14.90
N LEU A 233 27.60 -0.20 -16.14
CA LEU A 233 26.74 -0.49 -17.30
C LEU A 233 26.31 -1.96 -17.32
N ARG A 234 27.18 -2.89 -16.89
CA ARG A 234 26.79 -4.30 -16.71
C ARG A 234 25.65 -4.43 -15.70
N ARG A 235 25.78 -3.80 -14.52
CA ARG A 235 24.74 -3.84 -13.49
C ARG A 235 23.40 -3.26 -13.99
N LEU A 236 23.41 -2.14 -14.72
CA LEU A 236 22.19 -1.57 -15.31
C LEU A 236 21.60 -2.47 -16.41
N ARG A 237 22.44 -3.17 -17.19
CA ARG A 237 22.01 -4.16 -18.19
C ARG A 237 21.33 -5.35 -17.52
N ASP A 238 21.92 -5.89 -16.45
CA ASP A 238 21.36 -7.01 -15.69
C ASP A 238 20.02 -6.63 -15.08
N LEU A 239 19.91 -5.42 -14.52
CA LEU A 239 18.66 -4.91 -13.98
C LEU A 239 17.60 -4.71 -15.07
N ALA A 240 17.96 -4.17 -16.24
CA ALA A 240 17.05 -4.05 -17.37
C ALA A 240 16.52 -5.43 -17.82
N ALA A 241 17.41 -6.44 -17.89
CA ALA A 241 17.00 -7.80 -18.21
C ALA A 241 16.03 -8.39 -17.16
N LEU A 242 16.30 -8.18 -15.87
CA LEU A 242 15.43 -8.63 -14.77
C LEU A 242 14.03 -7.98 -14.82
N THR A 243 13.94 -6.74 -15.32
CA THR A 243 12.66 -6.02 -15.46
C THR A 243 11.98 -6.24 -16.82
N GLY A 244 12.55 -7.06 -17.69
CA GLY A 244 12.04 -7.33 -19.05
C GLY A 244 12.27 -6.17 -20.02
N ALA A 245 13.15 -5.21 -19.70
CA ALA A 245 13.46 -4.07 -20.55
C ALA A 245 14.63 -4.39 -21.52
N ARG A 246 14.57 -3.83 -22.72
CA ARG A 246 15.65 -3.89 -23.70
C ARG A 246 16.75 -2.88 -23.33
N PHE A 247 18.02 -3.31 -23.22
CA PHE A 247 19.14 -2.41 -22.94
C PHE A 247 19.88 -2.03 -24.22
N LEU A 248 20.03 -0.72 -24.45
CA LEU A 248 20.68 -0.15 -25.62
C LEU A 248 21.82 0.78 -25.19
N VAL A 249 23.00 0.65 -25.76
CA VAL A 249 24.12 1.57 -25.59
C VAL A 249 24.35 2.36 -26.88
N ARG A 250 24.50 3.67 -26.77
CA ARG A 250 24.85 4.56 -27.87
C ARG A 250 26.02 5.45 -27.46
N ALA A 251 27.03 5.51 -28.31
CA ALA A 251 28.13 6.45 -28.15
C ALA A 251 27.73 7.84 -28.67
N GLY A 252 28.00 8.91 -27.92
CA GLY A 252 27.69 10.27 -28.31
C GLY A 252 28.29 11.32 -27.37
N ASP A 253 28.79 12.41 -27.94
CA ASP A 253 29.38 13.55 -27.17
C ASP A 253 28.29 14.46 -26.59
N ASP A 254 27.09 14.48 -27.16
CA ASP A 254 25.92 15.22 -26.70
C ASP A 254 24.76 14.29 -26.34
N PRO A 255 24.56 13.99 -25.03
CA PRO A 255 23.52 13.10 -24.58
C PRO A 255 22.10 13.51 -25.04
N SER A 256 21.80 14.83 -25.10
CA SER A 256 20.48 15.28 -25.52
C SER A 256 20.19 14.97 -26.98
N ARG A 257 21.16 15.12 -27.86
CA ARG A 257 21.05 14.80 -29.27
C ARG A 257 20.91 13.30 -29.49
N THR A 258 21.72 12.50 -28.78
CA THR A 258 21.65 11.04 -28.89
C THR A 258 20.32 10.49 -28.38
N ILE A 259 19.79 11.05 -27.28
CA ILE A 259 18.45 10.68 -26.76
C ILE A 259 17.35 11.05 -27.78
N GLU A 260 17.43 12.25 -28.36
CA GLU A 260 16.49 12.72 -29.39
C GLU A 260 16.49 11.79 -30.62
N GLU A 261 17.66 11.43 -31.12
CA GLU A 261 17.82 10.54 -32.28
C GLU A 261 17.19 9.16 -32.00
N VAL A 262 17.48 8.56 -30.82
CA VAL A 262 16.95 7.24 -30.45
C VAL A 262 15.43 7.31 -30.15
N ALA A 263 14.94 8.38 -29.53
CA ALA A 263 13.51 8.53 -29.25
C ALA A 263 12.69 8.60 -30.56
N ARG A 264 13.24 9.25 -31.60
CA ARG A 264 12.60 9.29 -32.92
C ARG A 264 12.77 7.97 -33.69
N GLU A 265 13.93 7.31 -33.58
CA GLU A 265 14.19 6.00 -34.20
C GLU A 265 13.18 4.94 -33.69
N LEU A 266 12.91 4.92 -32.37
CA LEU A 266 12.03 3.96 -31.73
C LEU A 266 10.56 4.40 -31.69
N VAL A 267 10.23 5.63 -32.13
CA VAL A 267 8.87 6.20 -32.14
C VAL A 267 8.18 6.06 -30.77
N VAL A 268 8.92 6.31 -29.68
CA VAL A 268 8.40 6.16 -28.32
C VAL A 268 7.40 7.26 -27.97
N ARG A 269 6.47 6.96 -27.08
CA ARG A 269 5.49 7.93 -26.57
C ARG A 269 5.96 8.62 -25.28
N HIS A 270 6.66 7.87 -24.44
CA HIS A 270 7.14 8.35 -23.14
C HIS A 270 8.66 8.36 -23.08
N LEU A 271 9.24 9.43 -22.57
CA LEU A 271 10.67 9.56 -22.30
C LEU A 271 10.90 9.80 -20.79
N VAL A 272 11.61 8.88 -20.14
CA VAL A 272 11.96 8.98 -18.72
C VAL A 272 13.42 9.43 -18.60
N VAL A 273 13.67 10.51 -17.84
CA VAL A 273 15.01 11.05 -17.57
C VAL A 273 15.17 11.39 -16.10
N GLY A 274 16.37 11.24 -15.56
CA GLY A 274 16.66 11.67 -14.18
C GLY A 274 17.00 13.16 -14.11
N MET A 275 16.64 13.81 -13.00
CA MET A 275 17.19 15.13 -12.67
C MET A 275 18.70 15.01 -12.44
N THR A 276 19.49 15.66 -13.28
CA THR A 276 20.93 15.81 -13.02
C THR A 276 21.13 16.98 -12.05
N ALA A 277 21.52 16.69 -10.81
CA ALA A 277 22.09 17.69 -9.93
C ALA A 277 23.35 18.26 -10.61
N ALA A 278 23.32 19.53 -10.99
CA ALA A 278 24.51 20.16 -11.57
C ALA A 278 25.65 20.19 -10.55
N PRO A 279 26.79 19.50 -10.77
CA PRO A 279 27.88 19.56 -9.82
C PRO A 279 28.55 20.93 -9.90
N GLY A 280 28.46 21.69 -8.80
CA GLY A 280 29.27 22.85 -8.51
C GLY A 280 29.03 24.12 -9.36
N TRP A 281 29.75 25.19 -9.03
CA TRP A 281 29.65 26.51 -9.64
C TRP A 281 29.98 26.55 -11.15
N ALA A 282 30.68 25.55 -11.71
CA ALA A 282 30.95 25.44 -13.15
C ALA A 282 29.67 25.18 -13.99
N GLY A 283 28.59 24.69 -13.39
CA GLY A 283 27.28 24.50 -14.06
C GLY A 283 26.49 25.80 -14.29
N ARG A 284 26.88 26.92 -13.64
CA ARG A 284 26.19 28.23 -13.78
C ARG A 284 26.32 28.87 -15.16
N PHE A 285 27.28 28.44 -15.96
CA PHE A 285 27.55 29.03 -17.28
C PHE A 285 27.01 28.21 -18.47
N ARG A 286 26.47 27.00 -18.26
CA ARG A 286 25.75 26.29 -19.33
C ARG A 286 24.37 26.91 -19.51
N ARG A 287 24.17 27.62 -20.62
CA ARG A 287 22.95 28.35 -20.96
C ARG A 287 21.69 27.52 -21.05
N GLU A 288 21.77 26.17 -21.09
CA GLU A 288 20.63 25.29 -21.24
C GLU A 288 20.84 23.91 -20.63
N THR A 289 19.85 23.42 -19.87
CA THR A 289 19.86 22.09 -19.24
C THR A 289 19.48 21.00 -20.26
N LEU A 290 19.85 19.72 -20.00
CA LEU A 290 19.44 18.54 -20.79
C LEU A 290 17.92 18.55 -21.00
N VAL A 291 17.16 18.68 -19.91
CA VAL A 291 15.68 18.74 -19.92
C VAL A 291 15.16 19.88 -20.81
N GLY A 292 15.75 21.07 -20.71
CA GLY A 292 15.33 22.22 -21.53
C GLY A 292 15.57 22.02 -23.03
N ARG A 293 16.61 21.25 -23.41
CA ARG A 293 16.89 20.88 -24.81
C ARG A 293 15.91 19.79 -25.30
N LEU A 294 15.66 18.77 -24.49
CA LEU A 294 14.71 17.70 -24.82
C LEU A 294 13.29 18.23 -24.99
N LEU A 295 12.80 19.09 -24.08
CA LEU A 295 11.49 19.75 -24.18
C LEU A 295 11.31 20.58 -25.46
N ARG A 296 12.43 21.06 -26.07
CA ARG A 296 12.37 21.80 -27.32
C ARG A 296 12.44 20.88 -28.53
N ALA A 297 13.25 19.84 -28.46
CA ALA A 297 13.53 18.92 -29.54
C ALA A 297 12.39 17.90 -29.75
N LEU A 298 11.69 17.57 -28.67
CA LEU A 298 10.64 16.53 -28.61
C LEU A 298 9.33 17.08 -28.01
N PRO A 299 8.67 18.06 -28.71
CA PRO A 299 7.47 18.71 -28.16
C PRO A 299 6.25 17.81 -28.07
N ASP A 300 6.21 16.71 -28.84
CA ASP A 300 5.08 15.79 -28.96
C ASP A 300 5.23 14.54 -28.06
N LEU A 301 6.24 14.54 -27.19
CA LEU A 301 6.61 13.40 -26.34
C LEU A 301 6.28 13.70 -24.89
N ASP A 302 5.67 12.73 -24.19
CA ASP A 302 5.44 12.82 -22.75
C ASP A 302 6.77 12.68 -22.01
N LEU A 303 7.23 13.76 -21.38
CA LEU A 303 8.52 13.80 -20.69
C LEU A 303 8.35 13.65 -19.18
N HIS A 304 8.89 12.57 -18.64
CA HIS A 304 8.92 12.24 -17.21
C HIS A 304 10.30 12.57 -16.63
N ILE A 305 10.35 13.55 -15.74
CA ILE A 305 11.59 14.00 -15.12
C ILE A 305 11.57 13.53 -13.68
N LEU A 306 12.31 12.46 -13.37
CA LEU A 306 12.30 11.86 -12.05
C LEU A 306 13.28 12.55 -11.10
N ALA A 307 12.82 12.73 -9.86
CA ALA A 307 13.65 13.24 -8.78
C ALA A 307 14.82 12.30 -8.46
N PRO A 308 15.99 12.79 -8.01
CA PRO A 308 17.09 11.95 -7.62
C PRO A 308 16.70 11.16 -6.36
N SER A 309 16.81 9.84 -6.40
CA SER A 309 16.85 9.03 -5.19
C SER A 309 18.09 9.43 -4.38
N ASN A 310 17.89 9.87 -3.14
CA ASN A 310 19.01 10.30 -2.30
C ASN A 310 19.79 9.06 -1.83
N PRO A 311 21.11 8.99 -2.00
CA PRO A 311 21.92 8.04 -1.24
C PRO A 311 21.85 8.42 0.24
N ALA A 312 21.75 7.40 1.10
CA ALA A 312 21.65 7.46 2.55
C ALA A 312 22.35 8.68 3.17
N ILE A 313 21.65 9.36 4.08
CA ILE A 313 22.28 10.31 5.00
C ILE A 313 23.32 9.52 5.81
N PRO A 314 24.60 9.91 5.82
CA PRO A 314 25.56 9.23 6.65
C PRO A 314 25.12 9.35 8.12
N ALA A 315 24.94 8.21 8.77
CA ALA A 315 24.79 8.13 10.22
C ALA A 315 26.09 8.63 10.86
N SER A 316 26.17 9.91 11.18
CA SER A 316 27.04 10.47 12.21
C SER A 316 27.05 12.00 12.16
N ALA A 317 26.19 12.61 12.91
CA ALA A 317 26.58 13.80 13.65
C ALA A 317 26.16 13.50 15.10
N GLY A 318 27.13 13.05 15.86
CA GLY A 318 26.97 12.85 17.31
C GLY A 318 26.43 14.12 17.92
N VAL A 319 25.31 14.01 18.60
CA VAL A 319 24.85 15.01 19.53
C VAL A 319 25.80 14.95 20.72
N ALA A 320 26.64 15.99 20.81
CA ALA A 320 27.49 16.22 21.97
C ALA A 320 26.58 16.38 23.20
N ASP A 321 26.88 15.63 24.24
CA ASP A 321 26.42 15.85 25.60
C ASP A 321 26.64 17.30 26.00
N GLY A 322 25.57 18.03 26.22
CA GLY A 322 25.51 19.30 26.90
C GLY A 322 24.75 19.13 28.20
N ALA A 323 25.49 18.77 29.26
CA ALA A 323 25.00 18.90 30.62
C ALA A 323 24.88 20.38 31.00
N ALA A 324 23.79 20.77 31.60
CA ALA A 324 23.67 21.62 32.77
C ALA A 324 22.39 22.49 32.77
N GLY A 325 21.72 22.51 33.90
CA GLY A 325 20.74 23.54 34.24
C GLY A 325 19.52 23.01 34.95
N ALA A 326 19.71 22.58 36.21
CA ALA A 326 18.64 22.48 37.17
C ALA A 326 18.22 23.89 37.61
N ASP A 327 16.95 24.26 37.40
CA ASP A 327 16.31 25.25 38.27
C ASP A 327 14.85 24.89 38.47
N GLY A 328 14.51 24.83 39.72
CA GLY A 328 13.25 24.36 40.25
C GLY A 328 12.11 25.35 40.02
N VAL A 329 10.95 24.80 39.77
CA VAL A 329 9.67 25.45 39.98
C VAL A 329 8.81 24.52 40.83
N ALA A 330 8.33 25.10 41.94
CA ALA A 330 7.52 24.46 42.97
C ALA A 330 6.18 23.92 42.45
N PRO A 331 5.60 22.93 43.15
CA PRO A 331 4.31 22.34 42.72
C PRO A 331 3.15 23.24 43.16
N GLU A 332 2.36 23.70 42.20
CA GLU A 332 1.03 24.22 42.50
C GLU A 332 0.05 23.04 42.66
N THR A 333 -0.41 22.88 43.88
CA THR A 333 -1.50 21.98 44.24
C THR A 333 -2.86 22.57 43.87
N GLY A 334 -3.50 21.96 42.86
CA GLY A 334 -4.94 22.10 42.62
C GLY A 334 -5.46 20.81 41.96
N PRO A 335 -6.57 20.23 42.39
CA PRO A 335 -7.10 19.05 41.73
C PRO A 335 -7.75 19.45 40.38
N SER A 336 -6.92 19.50 39.33
CA SER A 336 -7.40 19.55 37.99
C SER A 336 -7.91 18.16 37.63
N ALA A 337 -9.20 18.03 37.40
CA ALA A 337 -9.80 16.82 36.86
C ALA A 337 -9.08 16.47 35.58
N VAL A 338 -8.27 15.41 35.59
CA VAL A 338 -7.69 14.80 34.40
C VAL A 338 -8.88 14.44 33.52
N PRO A 339 -8.98 14.94 32.28
CA PRO A 339 -10.07 14.50 31.38
C PRO A 339 -9.92 12.99 31.24
N ALA A 340 -11.00 12.26 31.52
CA ALA A 340 -11.05 10.81 31.39
C ALA A 340 -10.52 10.46 29.99
N ALA A 341 -9.47 9.64 29.91
CA ALA A 341 -8.86 9.26 28.65
C ALA A 341 -9.95 8.63 27.77
N ARG A 342 -10.16 9.19 26.57
CA ARG A 342 -11.09 8.63 25.56
C ARG A 342 -10.71 7.17 25.31
N GLY A 343 -11.69 6.28 25.22
CA GLY A 343 -11.51 4.91 24.77
C GLY A 343 -11.07 4.84 23.31
N THR A 344 -10.87 3.63 22.80
CA THR A 344 -10.41 3.37 21.43
C THR A 344 -11.42 2.49 20.69
N LEU A 345 -11.55 2.71 19.37
CA LEU A 345 -12.33 1.87 18.47
C LEU A 345 -11.39 1.13 17.51
N ARG A 346 -11.37 -0.22 17.62
CA ARG A 346 -10.70 -1.10 16.67
C ARG A 346 -11.74 -1.84 15.83
N VAL A 347 -11.53 -1.88 14.53
CA VAL A 347 -12.47 -2.46 13.56
C VAL A 347 -11.79 -3.55 12.75
N TYR A 348 -12.44 -4.72 12.66
CA TYR A 348 -12.11 -5.76 11.71
C TYR A 348 -12.99 -5.61 10.48
N LEU A 349 -12.39 -5.29 9.34
CA LEU A 349 -13.08 -5.15 8.07
C LEU A 349 -13.06 -6.49 7.33
N GLY A 350 -14.23 -7.06 7.05
CA GLY A 350 -14.41 -8.15 6.10
C GLY A 350 -14.97 -7.66 4.79
N TYR A 351 -14.76 -8.38 3.68
CA TYR A 351 -15.39 -8.01 2.42
C TYR A 351 -16.74 -8.70 2.20
N ALA A 352 -16.99 -9.81 2.89
CA ALA A 352 -18.26 -10.52 2.83
C ALA A 352 -18.48 -11.32 4.12
N ARG A 353 -19.73 -11.72 4.37
CA ARG A 353 -20.06 -12.61 5.47
C ARG A 353 -19.34 -13.95 5.32
N GLY A 354 -18.81 -14.50 6.43
CA GLY A 354 -18.05 -15.75 6.42
C GLY A 354 -16.56 -15.61 6.12
N CYS A 355 -16.05 -14.41 5.85
CA CYS A 355 -14.62 -14.16 5.69
C CYS A 355 -13.84 -14.34 7.01
N GLY A 356 -14.50 -14.27 8.19
CA GLY A 356 -13.90 -14.50 9.50
C GLY A 356 -13.75 -13.27 10.38
N ALA A 357 -14.35 -12.13 10.05
CA ALA A 357 -14.23 -10.88 10.82
C ALA A 357 -14.71 -11.06 12.27
N THR A 358 -15.85 -11.74 12.49
CA THR A 358 -16.39 -12.02 13.82
C THR A 358 -15.45 -12.95 14.61
N THR A 359 -14.92 -14.00 14.00
CA THR A 359 -13.91 -14.89 14.62
C THR A 359 -12.66 -14.11 15.02
N ALA A 360 -12.13 -13.24 14.13
CA ALA A 360 -10.95 -12.41 14.44
C ALA A 360 -11.21 -11.46 15.63
N MET A 361 -12.41 -10.87 15.72
CA MET A 361 -12.84 -10.07 16.86
C MET A 361 -12.86 -10.90 18.16
N LEU A 362 -13.45 -12.09 18.13
CA LEU A 362 -13.54 -12.97 19.31
C LEU A 362 -12.16 -13.51 19.73
N ASP A 363 -11.29 -13.85 18.79
CA ASP A 363 -9.89 -14.20 19.05
C ASP A 363 -9.13 -13.10 19.78
N GLU A 364 -9.32 -11.83 19.38
CA GLU A 364 -8.73 -10.71 20.09
C GLU A 364 -9.36 -10.53 21.47
N ALA A 365 -10.66 -10.79 21.62
CA ALA A 365 -11.35 -10.78 22.91
C ALA A 365 -10.71 -11.81 23.87
N HIS A 366 -10.51 -13.04 23.41
CA HIS A 366 -9.83 -14.10 24.17
C HIS A 366 -8.39 -13.74 24.53
N ARG A 367 -7.63 -13.21 23.57
CA ARG A 367 -6.25 -12.75 23.84
C ARG A 367 -6.20 -11.65 24.89
N ARG A 368 -7.19 -10.73 24.95
CA ARG A 368 -7.26 -9.69 25.98
C ARG A 368 -7.71 -10.26 27.31
N ALA A 369 -8.71 -11.13 27.32
CA ALA A 369 -9.19 -11.81 28.53
C ALA A 369 -8.09 -12.66 29.18
N SER A 370 -7.32 -13.43 28.41
CA SER A 370 -6.20 -14.23 28.91
C SER A 370 -5.08 -13.43 29.53
N ARG A 371 -4.98 -12.10 29.19
CA ARG A 371 -4.06 -11.14 29.80
C ARG A 371 -4.65 -10.41 31.01
N GLY A 372 -5.84 -10.81 31.46
CA GLY A 372 -6.52 -10.26 32.63
C GLY A 372 -7.36 -9.01 32.36
N ALA A 373 -7.65 -8.69 31.08
CA ALA A 373 -8.58 -7.60 30.77
C ALA A 373 -10.03 -8.06 31.02
N ASP A 374 -10.86 -7.15 31.54
CA ASP A 374 -12.30 -7.34 31.70
C ASP A 374 -13.01 -7.12 30.36
N VAL A 375 -13.37 -8.22 29.69
CA VAL A 375 -13.91 -8.24 28.32
C VAL A 375 -15.35 -8.69 28.32
N VAL A 376 -16.20 -7.97 27.58
CA VAL A 376 -17.62 -8.29 27.42
C VAL A 376 -17.99 -8.29 25.93
N VAL A 377 -18.74 -9.30 25.50
CA VAL A 377 -19.37 -9.33 24.18
C VAL A 377 -20.78 -8.73 24.31
N ALA A 378 -20.97 -7.54 23.75
CA ALA A 378 -22.25 -6.79 23.89
C ALA A 378 -23.21 -7.01 22.74
N ALA A 379 -22.69 -7.34 21.54
CA ALA A 379 -23.48 -7.73 20.40
C ALA A 379 -22.68 -8.69 19.52
N VAL A 380 -23.30 -9.81 19.11
CA VAL A 380 -22.72 -10.78 18.20
C VAL A 380 -23.83 -11.47 17.41
N GLU A 381 -23.60 -11.69 16.12
CA GLU A 381 -24.52 -12.42 15.24
C GLU A 381 -23.91 -13.78 14.90
N THR A 382 -24.34 -14.83 15.58
CA THR A 382 -23.79 -16.19 15.34
C THR A 382 -24.29 -16.81 14.03
N HIS A 383 -25.44 -16.36 13.54
CA HIS A 383 -26.12 -16.94 12.37
C HIS A 383 -26.25 -18.47 12.41
N GLY A 384 -26.19 -19.06 13.61
CA GLY A 384 -26.16 -20.52 13.81
C GLY A 384 -24.89 -21.19 13.34
N GLN A 385 -23.77 -20.47 13.28
CA GLN A 385 -22.46 -21.01 12.90
C GLN A 385 -21.78 -21.65 14.13
N PRO A 386 -21.54 -22.99 14.14
CA PRO A 386 -20.95 -23.67 15.31
C PRO A 386 -19.54 -23.18 15.65
N ALA A 387 -18.83 -22.60 14.70
CA ALA A 387 -17.50 -22.03 14.93
C ALA A 387 -17.60 -20.78 15.81
N VAL A 388 -18.48 -19.83 15.46
CA VAL A 388 -18.68 -18.60 16.22
C VAL A 388 -19.25 -18.90 17.62
N GLU A 389 -20.12 -19.91 17.74
CA GLU A 389 -20.65 -20.35 19.04
C GLU A 389 -19.55 -20.88 19.95
N ARG A 390 -18.61 -21.67 19.41
CA ARG A 390 -17.41 -22.13 20.16
C ARG A 390 -16.48 -20.97 20.53
N ASP A 391 -16.29 -20.01 19.63
CA ASP A 391 -15.45 -18.86 19.89
C ASP A 391 -16.04 -17.93 20.98
N LEU A 392 -17.32 -18.06 21.32
CA LEU A 392 -17.95 -17.36 22.45
C LEU A 392 -17.74 -18.08 23.79
N GLU A 393 -17.37 -19.34 23.80
CA GLU A 393 -17.16 -20.10 25.04
C GLU A 393 -16.06 -19.41 25.90
N GLY A 394 -16.39 -19.17 27.18
CA GLY A 394 -15.44 -18.54 28.11
C GLY A 394 -15.41 -17.01 28.09
N LEU A 395 -16.18 -16.36 27.21
CA LEU A 395 -16.38 -14.90 27.22
C LEU A 395 -17.72 -14.54 27.88
N GLU A 396 -17.77 -13.43 28.59
CA GLU A 396 -19.02 -12.87 29.13
C GLU A 396 -19.83 -12.25 27.98
N VAL A 397 -21.04 -12.73 27.78
CA VAL A 397 -21.99 -12.20 26.78
C VAL A 397 -23.11 -11.47 27.51
N LEU A 398 -23.28 -10.17 27.23
CA LEU A 398 -24.41 -9.38 27.74
C LEU A 398 -25.66 -9.66 26.94
N VAL A 399 -26.50 -10.58 27.42
CA VAL A 399 -27.78 -10.92 26.80
C VAL A 399 -28.87 -10.01 27.38
N THR A 400 -29.32 -9.01 26.62
CA THR A 400 -30.39 -8.10 27.02
C THR A 400 -31.71 -8.39 26.32
N SER A 401 -32.35 -9.47 26.57
CA SER A 401 -33.60 -10.00 26.00
C SER A 401 -33.43 -10.84 24.72
N PRO A 402 -33.85 -12.08 24.74
CA PRO A 402 -34.04 -12.84 23.52
C PRO A 402 -35.33 -12.36 22.83
N SER A 403 -35.24 -11.30 22.03
CA SER A 403 -36.31 -11.07 21.03
C SER A 403 -36.19 -12.23 20.05
N ALA A 404 -37.29 -12.99 20.00
CA ALA A 404 -37.40 -14.20 19.22
C ALA A 404 -36.80 -14.02 17.80
N GLY A 405 -35.65 -14.65 17.58
CA GLY A 405 -35.23 -15.08 16.25
C GLY A 405 -34.03 -14.43 15.58
N VAL A 406 -33.39 -13.35 16.04
CA VAL A 406 -32.20 -12.79 15.34
C VAL A 406 -31.32 -11.97 16.29
N GLY A 407 -30.11 -12.47 16.57
CA GLY A 407 -28.97 -11.72 17.07
C GLY A 407 -29.10 -11.09 18.46
N THR A 408 -27.97 -10.99 19.17
CA THR A 408 -27.89 -10.18 20.39
C THR A 408 -27.91 -8.70 20.01
N VAL A 409 -28.84 -7.94 20.58
CA VAL A 409 -29.02 -6.52 20.28
C VAL A 409 -28.22 -5.70 21.30
N LEU A 410 -27.40 -4.76 20.84
CA LEU A 410 -26.60 -3.89 21.69
C LEU A 410 -27.48 -3.06 22.64
N ASP A 411 -27.29 -3.25 23.95
CA ASP A 411 -27.82 -2.39 25.01
C ASP A 411 -26.69 -1.53 25.60
N THR A 412 -26.63 -0.31 25.16
CA THR A 412 -25.58 0.64 25.53
C THR A 412 -25.62 0.98 27.02
N ASP A 413 -26.79 1.06 27.62
CA ASP A 413 -26.96 1.43 29.03
C ASP A 413 -26.53 0.28 29.95
N ALA A 414 -26.82 -0.96 29.56
CA ALA A 414 -26.33 -2.15 30.27
C ALA A 414 -24.79 -2.23 30.23
N VAL A 415 -24.16 -1.95 29.06
CA VAL A 415 -22.70 -1.91 28.92
C VAL A 415 -22.09 -0.83 29.81
N LEU A 416 -22.67 0.39 29.80
CA LEU A 416 -22.19 1.50 30.62
C LEU A 416 -22.34 1.22 32.13
N ALA A 417 -23.42 0.53 32.54
CA ALA A 417 -23.63 0.10 33.92
C ALA A 417 -22.62 -0.97 34.36
N ARG A 418 -22.28 -1.92 33.47
CA ARG A 418 -21.31 -3.01 33.70
C ARG A 418 -19.87 -2.50 33.78
N ARG A 419 -19.52 -1.43 33.04
CA ARG A 419 -18.21 -0.79 32.96
C ARG A 419 -17.03 -1.74 32.67
N PRO A 420 -17.10 -2.56 31.63
CA PRO A 420 -15.97 -3.41 31.25
C PRO A 420 -14.79 -2.56 30.74
N GLN A 421 -13.61 -3.16 30.64
CA GLN A 421 -12.45 -2.51 29.98
C GLN A 421 -12.53 -2.59 28.46
N VAL A 422 -13.08 -3.71 27.94
CA VAL A 422 -13.19 -4.00 26.51
C VAL A 422 -14.60 -4.47 26.18
N VAL A 423 -15.13 -3.94 25.09
CA VAL A 423 -16.49 -4.28 24.59
C VAL A 423 -16.37 -4.77 23.16
N CYS A 424 -16.91 -5.95 22.87
CA CYS A 424 -17.01 -6.50 21.52
C CYS A 424 -18.39 -6.25 20.94
N VAL A 425 -18.46 -5.68 19.72
CA VAL A 425 -19.69 -5.34 19.01
C VAL A 425 -19.58 -5.76 17.55
N ASP A 426 -20.29 -6.82 17.19
CA ASP A 426 -20.35 -7.30 15.81
C ASP A 426 -21.25 -6.44 14.94
N ASP A 427 -20.96 -6.32 13.65
CA ASP A 427 -21.69 -5.52 12.65
C ASP A 427 -22.04 -4.09 13.12
N LEU A 428 -21.04 -3.21 13.06
CA LEU A 428 -21.17 -1.80 13.47
C LEU A 428 -22.15 -0.98 12.62
N THR A 429 -22.56 -1.49 11.46
CA THR A 429 -23.59 -0.88 10.60
C THR A 429 -25.02 -1.19 11.05
N GLY A 430 -25.18 -2.12 12.00
CA GLY A 430 -26.44 -2.56 12.54
C GLY A 430 -27.19 -1.53 13.39
N LEU A 431 -28.34 -1.96 13.93
CA LEU A 431 -29.14 -1.15 14.84
C LEU A 431 -29.08 -1.69 16.27
N THR A 432 -29.26 -0.81 17.25
CA THR A 432 -29.44 -1.15 18.67
C THR A 432 -30.88 -1.59 18.97
N ALA A 433 -31.15 -2.05 20.19
CA ALA A 433 -32.50 -2.39 20.66
C ALA A 433 -33.50 -1.23 20.52
N SER A 434 -33.03 0.00 20.69
CA SER A 434 -33.84 1.22 20.58
C SER A 434 -34.00 1.72 19.13
N GLY A 435 -33.42 1.05 18.14
CA GLY A 435 -33.44 1.47 16.74
C GLY A 435 -32.41 2.55 16.38
N GLU A 436 -31.50 2.89 17.30
CA GLU A 436 -30.34 3.76 17.04
C GLU A 436 -29.29 3.02 16.21
N GLN A 437 -28.48 3.71 15.42
CA GLN A 437 -27.34 3.10 14.74
C GLN A 437 -26.29 2.63 15.75
N ARG A 438 -25.77 1.39 15.60
CA ARG A 438 -24.73 0.83 16.49
C ARG A 438 -23.48 1.72 16.55
N LEU A 439 -23.10 2.36 15.47
CA LEU A 439 -21.95 3.27 15.44
C LEU A 439 -22.15 4.48 16.39
N ALA A 440 -23.35 5.07 16.46
CA ALA A 440 -23.64 6.16 17.37
C ALA A 440 -23.56 5.71 18.84
N ALA A 441 -24.07 4.53 19.14
CA ALA A 441 -23.96 3.90 20.45
C ALA A 441 -22.49 3.62 20.82
N VAL A 442 -21.72 3.08 19.90
CA VAL A 442 -20.28 2.80 20.07
C VAL A 442 -19.49 4.09 20.31
N ARG A 443 -19.80 5.18 19.61
CA ARG A 443 -19.17 6.49 19.88
C ARG A 443 -19.41 6.96 21.32
N ARG A 444 -20.59 6.67 21.92
CA ARG A 444 -20.87 6.96 23.34
C ARG A 444 -20.02 6.09 24.28
N LEU A 445 -19.86 4.78 23.96
CA LEU A 445 -19.00 3.88 24.74
C LEU A 445 -17.54 4.34 24.72
N VAL A 446 -17.02 4.70 23.55
CA VAL A 446 -15.65 5.23 23.37
C VAL A 446 -15.48 6.57 24.12
N ALA A 447 -16.48 7.47 24.06
CA ALA A 447 -16.47 8.72 24.82
C ALA A 447 -16.48 8.50 26.33
N ALA A 448 -17.08 7.40 26.81
CA ALA A 448 -17.08 6.97 28.22
C ALA A 448 -15.74 6.30 28.65
N GLY A 449 -14.74 6.21 27.77
CA GLY A 449 -13.42 5.66 28.06
C GLY A 449 -13.27 4.15 27.82
N LEU A 450 -14.27 3.49 27.23
CA LEU A 450 -14.24 2.04 26.96
C LEU A 450 -13.47 1.73 25.67
N ALA A 451 -12.67 0.67 25.66
CA ALA A 451 -12.09 0.14 24.42
C ALA A 451 -13.13 -0.72 23.70
N VAL A 452 -13.46 -0.38 22.46
CA VAL A 452 -14.41 -1.13 21.65
C VAL A 452 -13.69 -1.86 20.53
N ILE A 453 -14.03 -3.13 20.31
CA ILE A 453 -13.62 -3.94 19.17
C ILE A 453 -14.89 -4.26 18.38
N GLY A 454 -14.90 -3.95 17.10
CA GLY A 454 -16.07 -4.22 16.27
C GLY A 454 -15.73 -4.78 14.92
N THR A 455 -16.77 -5.18 14.19
CA THR A 455 -16.66 -5.67 12.82
C THR A 455 -17.46 -4.81 11.86
N VAL A 456 -17.06 -4.80 10.61
CA VAL A 456 -17.82 -4.21 9.50
C VAL A 456 -17.54 -5.00 8.22
N HIS A 457 -18.51 -5.05 7.32
CA HIS A 457 -18.33 -5.64 5.99
C HIS A 457 -18.40 -4.54 4.93
N ALA A 458 -17.57 -4.65 3.89
CA ALA A 458 -17.59 -3.73 2.76
C ALA A 458 -18.98 -3.77 2.07
N ALA A 459 -19.61 -2.61 1.91
CA ALA A 459 -20.88 -2.51 1.23
C ALA A 459 -20.72 -2.66 -0.28
N ASP A 460 -21.70 -3.31 -0.94
CA ASP A 460 -21.73 -3.37 -2.40
C ASP A 460 -22.32 -2.04 -2.96
N PRO A 461 -21.52 -1.23 -3.68
CA PRO A 461 -21.99 0.05 -4.20
C PRO A 461 -23.05 -0.11 -5.31
N SER A 462 -23.14 -1.29 -5.93
CA SER A 462 -24.09 -1.60 -6.99
C SER A 462 -25.39 -2.24 -6.46
N ALA A 463 -25.43 -2.61 -5.18
CA ALA A 463 -26.62 -3.18 -4.58
C ALA A 463 -27.75 -2.17 -4.56
N PRO A 464 -28.96 -2.51 -5.04
CA PRO A 464 -30.10 -1.62 -4.94
C PRO A 464 -30.35 -1.28 -3.48
N THR A 465 -30.39 0.01 -3.16
CA THR A 465 -30.73 0.52 -1.83
C THR A 465 -32.09 -0.05 -1.41
N GLY A 466 -32.09 -1.11 -0.60
CA GLY A 466 -33.32 -1.69 -0.09
C GLY A 466 -33.44 -3.20 0.04
N ALA A 467 -32.45 -4.00 -0.35
CA ALA A 467 -32.61 -5.45 -0.28
C ALA A 467 -31.39 -6.17 0.29
N ASP A 468 -31.32 -6.24 1.60
CA ASP A 468 -30.59 -7.32 2.25
C ASP A 468 -31.59 -8.46 2.56
N THR A 469 -31.58 -9.50 1.72
CA THR A 469 -32.57 -10.59 1.75
C THR A 469 -32.16 -11.74 2.69
N THR A 470 -31.38 -11.48 3.73
CA THR A 470 -31.12 -12.47 4.76
C THR A 470 -32.20 -12.44 5.84
N GLY A 471 -33.23 -13.28 5.67
CA GLY A 471 -34.25 -13.52 6.70
C GLY A 471 -35.57 -12.77 6.55
N GLY A 472 -36.00 -12.45 5.33
CA GLY A 472 -37.40 -12.05 5.06
C GLY A 472 -37.83 -10.67 5.53
N ARG A 473 -36.93 -9.78 5.94
CA ARG A 473 -37.17 -8.36 6.18
C ARG A 473 -36.13 -7.53 5.45
N ALA A 474 -36.58 -6.74 4.48
CA ALA A 474 -35.77 -5.75 3.80
C ALA A 474 -35.21 -4.77 4.84
N ARG A 475 -33.89 -4.72 4.96
CA ARG A 475 -33.17 -3.76 5.81
C ARG A 475 -32.69 -2.64 4.91
N PRO A 476 -32.93 -1.36 5.22
CA PRO A 476 -32.34 -0.29 4.44
C PRO A 476 -30.81 -0.34 4.59
N VAL A 477 -30.10 -0.72 3.52
CA VAL A 477 -28.66 -0.60 3.45
C VAL A 477 -28.34 0.87 3.23
N HIS A 478 -27.68 1.50 4.20
CA HIS A 478 -27.09 2.83 4.01
C HIS A 478 -25.77 2.65 3.29
N PRO A 479 -25.61 3.09 2.04
CA PRO A 479 -24.35 2.91 1.27
C PRO A 479 -23.15 3.66 1.86
N ALA A 480 -23.36 4.55 2.83
CA ALA A 480 -22.31 5.29 3.53
C ALA A 480 -21.88 4.67 4.87
N GLY A 481 -22.49 3.56 5.29
CA GLY A 481 -22.30 3.02 6.65
C GLY A 481 -20.89 2.47 6.92
N ASP A 482 -20.27 1.77 5.96
CA ASP A 482 -18.94 1.21 6.10
C ASP A 482 -17.86 2.32 6.15
N GLU A 483 -17.92 3.32 5.28
CA GLU A 483 -16.98 4.44 5.26
C GLU A 483 -17.06 5.29 6.54
N GLU A 484 -18.28 5.50 7.09
CA GLU A 484 -18.46 6.23 8.34
C GLU A 484 -17.88 5.47 9.54
N VAL A 485 -18.02 4.13 9.58
CA VAL A 485 -17.42 3.26 10.59
C VAL A 485 -15.90 3.35 10.51
N LEU A 486 -15.33 3.22 9.30
CA LEU A 486 -13.89 3.28 9.08
C LEU A 486 -13.31 4.67 9.41
N ALA A 487 -14.05 5.74 9.13
CA ALA A 487 -13.63 7.10 9.51
C ALA A 487 -13.62 7.34 11.04
N ALA A 488 -14.44 6.61 11.79
CA ALA A 488 -14.50 6.70 13.25
C ALA A 488 -13.48 5.81 13.97
N ALA A 489 -12.88 4.85 13.27
CA ALA A 489 -11.97 3.87 13.83
C ALA A 489 -10.58 4.45 14.13
N ASP A 490 -10.01 4.10 15.28
CA ASP A 490 -8.61 4.38 15.63
C ASP A 490 -7.65 3.34 15.03
N GLU A 491 -8.12 2.08 14.86
CA GLU A 491 -7.39 0.99 14.23
C GLU A 491 -8.32 0.20 13.30
N ILE A 492 -7.81 -0.15 12.11
CA ILE A 492 -8.51 -1.02 11.14
C ILE A 492 -7.59 -2.17 10.76
N GLU A 493 -8.12 -3.39 10.78
CA GLU A 493 -7.47 -4.59 10.26
C GLU A 493 -8.37 -5.27 9.24
N LEU A 494 -7.79 -5.63 8.11
CA LEU A 494 -8.47 -6.38 7.05
C LEU A 494 -8.44 -7.87 7.38
N VAL A 495 -9.61 -8.50 7.36
CA VAL A 495 -9.74 -9.95 7.37
C VAL A 495 -9.90 -10.42 5.94
N ASP A 496 -8.78 -10.75 5.32
CA ASP A 496 -8.72 -11.17 3.92
C ASP A 496 -8.79 -12.70 3.81
N ILE A 497 -9.55 -13.19 2.84
CA ILE A 497 -9.61 -14.58 2.43
C ILE A 497 -9.85 -14.62 0.92
N PRO A 498 -9.22 -15.52 0.14
CA PRO A 498 -9.52 -15.67 -1.26
C PRO A 498 -11.01 -16.03 -1.51
N PRO A 499 -11.64 -15.48 -2.58
CA PRO A 499 -13.04 -15.78 -2.91
C PRO A 499 -13.32 -17.27 -3.07
N THR A 500 -12.38 -18.02 -3.66
CA THR A 500 -12.45 -19.49 -3.81
C THR A 500 -12.58 -20.21 -2.48
N ALA A 501 -11.77 -19.82 -1.49
CA ALA A 501 -11.83 -20.39 -0.14
C ALA A 501 -13.14 -20.02 0.59
N LEU A 502 -13.68 -18.81 0.36
CA LEU A 502 -14.99 -18.44 0.89
C LEU A 502 -16.11 -19.23 0.24
N ILE A 503 -16.08 -19.44 -1.08
CA ILE A 503 -17.04 -20.28 -1.81
C ILE A 503 -17.02 -21.72 -1.28
N GLU A 504 -15.85 -22.29 -1.01
CA GLU A 504 -15.74 -23.62 -0.40
C GLU A 504 -16.34 -23.68 1.01
N ARG A 505 -16.14 -22.64 1.83
CA ARG A 505 -16.80 -22.52 3.15
C ARG A 505 -18.32 -22.46 3.02
N VAL A 506 -18.85 -21.76 2.02
CA VAL A 506 -20.29 -21.69 1.75
C VAL A 506 -20.81 -23.07 1.33
N ARG A 507 -20.15 -23.75 0.39
CA ARG A 507 -20.51 -25.11 -0.04
C ARG A 507 -20.44 -26.14 1.09
N GLY A 508 -19.45 -25.99 1.97
CA GLY A 508 -19.30 -26.83 3.17
C GLY A 508 -20.30 -26.57 4.27
N GLY A 509 -21.21 -25.59 4.11
CA GLY A 509 -22.22 -25.26 5.13
C GLY A 509 -21.65 -24.53 6.35
N LEU A 510 -20.44 -23.96 6.24
CA LEU A 510 -19.77 -23.26 7.35
C LEU A 510 -20.21 -21.79 7.48
N VAL A 511 -20.79 -21.21 6.43
CA VAL A 511 -21.23 -19.79 6.40
C VAL A 511 -22.76 -19.69 6.40
N VAL A 512 -23.40 -20.56 5.64
CA VAL A 512 -24.87 -20.67 5.51
C VAL A 512 -25.25 -22.14 5.54
N PRO A 513 -26.50 -22.49 5.92
CA PRO A 513 -26.93 -23.88 5.83
C PRO A 513 -26.73 -24.44 4.43
N ALA A 514 -26.25 -25.69 4.32
CA ALA A 514 -25.92 -26.32 3.04
C ALA A 514 -27.09 -26.34 2.03
N ARG A 515 -28.35 -26.38 2.51
CA ARG A 515 -29.54 -26.33 1.68
C ARG A 515 -29.73 -24.99 0.94
N ASP A 516 -29.17 -23.92 1.46
CA ASP A 516 -29.30 -22.56 0.93
C ASP A 516 -28.07 -22.15 0.11
N ALA A 517 -27.00 -22.97 0.15
CA ALA A 517 -25.68 -22.67 -0.42
C ALA A 517 -25.74 -22.40 -1.93
N ASP A 518 -26.37 -23.32 -2.71
CA ASP A 518 -26.41 -23.19 -4.17
C ASP A 518 -27.09 -21.91 -4.64
N SER A 519 -28.23 -21.56 -4.03
CA SER A 519 -28.95 -20.31 -4.36
C SER A 519 -28.15 -19.05 -4.04
N LEU A 520 -27.36 -19.09 -2.96
CA LEU A 520 -26.56 -17.93 -2.53
C LEU A 520 -25.25 -17.83 -3.30
N LEU A 521 -24.72 -18.94 -3.83
CA LEU A 521 -23.54 -18.94 -4.71
C LEU A 521 -23.83 -18.29 -6.07
N ASP A 522 -25.09 -18.29 -6.50
CA ASP A 522 -25.51 -17.60 -7.74
C ASP A 522 -25.83 -16.10 -7.52
N THR A 523 -25.89 -15.65 -6.25
CA THR A 523 -26.29 -14.29 -5.89
C THR A 523 -25.27 -13.60 -4.99
N ASP A 524 -25.41 -13.76 -3.65
CA ASP A 524 -24.61 -13.03 -2.66
C ASP A 524 -23.13 -13.46 -2.64
N PHE A 525 -22.86 -14.71 -2.98
CA PHE A 525 -21.52 -15.29 -3.04
C PHE A 525 -21.07 -15.63 -4.46
N ALA A 526 -21.65 -14.95 -5.48
CA ALA A 526 -21.19 -15.07 -6.86
C ALA A 526 -19.69 -14.67 -6.96
N PRO A 527 -18.86 -15.45 -7.69
CA PRO A 527 -17.41 -15.21 -7.74
C PRO A 527 -17.03 -13.78 -8.11
N ASP A 528 -17.65 -13.22 -9.17
CA ASP A 528 -17.35 -11.86 -9.64
C ASP A 528 -17.71 -10.80 -8.59
N ARG A 529 -18.83 -10.99 -7.86
CA ARG A 529 -19.24 -10.11 -6.77
C ARG A 529 -18.26 -10.17 -5.60
N LEU A 530 -17.81 -11.36 -5.21
CA LEU A 530 -16.83 -11.52 -4.14
C LEU A 530 -15.49 -10.90 -4.50
N ILE A 531 -15.04 -11.01 -5.76
CA ILE A 531 -13.83 -10.37 -6.25
C ILE A 531 -13.96 -8.85 -6.13
N ALA A 532 -15.07 -8.27 -6.58
CA ALA A 532 -15.30 -6.82 -6.52
C ALA A 532 -15.39 -6.31 -5.07
N LEU A 533 -16.03 -7.06 -4.16
CA LEU A 533 -16.11 -6.70 -2.74
C LEU A 533 -14.74 -6.80 -2.05
N ARG A 534 -13.93 -7.82 -2.37
CA ARG A 534 -12.57 -7.98 -1.86
C ARG A 534 -11.68 -6.82 -2.30
N GLU A 535 -11.74 -6.45 -3.57
CA GLU A 535 -11.02 -5.30 -4.12
C GLU A 535 -11.43 -4.01 -3.41
N ARG A 536 -12.75 -3.78 -3.21
CA ARG A 536 -13.23 -2.62 -2.47
C ARG A 536 -12.69 -2.58 -1.04
N ALA A 537 -12.70 -3.70 -0.32
CA ALA A 537 -12.18 -3.77 1.04
C ALA A 537 -10.68 -3.46 1.11
N LEU A 538 -9.87 -4.05 0.21
CA LEU A 538 -8.45 -3.76 0.08
C LEU A 538 -8.21 -2.26 -0.18
N ARG A 539 -8.98 -1.65 -1.09
CA ARG A 539 -8.89 -0.23 -1.42
C ARG A 539 -9.25 0.67 -0.22
N LEU A 540 -10.31 0.35 0.52
CA LEU A 540 -10.72 1.11 1.71
C LEU A 540 -9.64 1.09 2.80
N VAL A 541 -9.01 -0.07 3.05
CA VAL A 541 -7.94 -0.19 4.05
C VAL A 541 -6.66 0.50 3.58
N SER A 542 -6.32 0.41 2.29
CA SER A 542 -5.19 1.13 1.70
C SER A 542 -5.34 2.65 1.87
N GLN A 543 -6.50 3.21 1.55
CA GLN A 543 -6.80 4.64 1.76
C GLN A 543 -6.69 5.07 3.23
N TYR A 544 -7.08 4.19 4.15
CA TYR A 544 -6.94 4.46 5.58
C TYR A 544 -5.47 4.43 6.02
N ALA A 545 -4.70 3.43 5.59
CA ALA A 545 -3.29 3.29 5.91
C ALA A 545 -2.48 4.48 5.39
N ASP A 546 -2.75 4.95 4.17
CA ASP A 546 -2.12 6.12 3.57
C ASP A 546 -2.42 7.41 4.37
N ARG A 547 -3.67 7.62 4.79
CA ARG A 547 -4.04 8.75 5.66
C ARG A 547 -3.31 8.72 7.01
N GLN A 548 -3.18 7.55 7.63
CA GLN A 548 -2.43 7.40 8.87
C GLN A 548 -0.95 7.71 8.67
N LEU A 549 -0.35 7.22 7.61
CA LEU A 549 1.05 7.49 7.28
C LEU A 549 1.28 8.99 7.01
N ALA A 550 0.41 9.62 6.23
CA ALA A 550 0.48 11.06 5.97
C ALA A 550 0.38 11.88 7.26
N ALA A 551 -0.57 11.55 8.16
CA ALA A 551 -0.70 12.23 9.44
C ALA A 551 0.54 12.07 10.32
N TYR A 552 1.14 10.87 10.35
CA TYR A 552 2.37 10.61 11.08
C TYR A 552 3.56 11.42 10.54
N LEU A 553 3.75 11.44 9.21
CA LEU A 553 4.81 12.21 8.56
C LEU A 553 4.67 13.71 8.80
N HIS A 554 3.44 14.24 8.78
CA HIS A 554 3.17 15.64 9.15
C HIS A 554 3.55 15.95 10.60
N GLN A 555 3.26 15.06 11.53
CA GLN A 555 3.65 15.25 12.94
C GLN A 555 5.17 15.24 13.16
N GLN A 556 5.90 14.43 12.42
CA GLN A 556 7.36 14.32 12.52
C GLN A 556 8.11 15.43 11.78
N ARG A 557 7.41 16.36 11.09
CA ARG A 557 8.02 17.40 10.23
C ARG A 557 8.99 16.82 9.19
N ALA A 558 8.72 15.62 8.73
CA ALA A 558 9.51 14.98 7.70
C ALA A 558 9.29 15.73 6.37
N ASP A 559 10.34 16.32 5.82
CA ASP A 559 10.30 17.05 4.55
C ASP A 559 10.18 16.11 3.31
N ARG A 560 10.02 14.80 3.53
CA ARG A 560 9.96 13.80 2.45
C ARG A 560 8.68 12.99 2.51
N PRO A 561 7.91 12.96 1.39
CA PRO A 561 6.89 11.95 1.20
C PRO A 561 7.57 10.58 0.96
N LEU A 562 7.19 9.56 1.73
CA LEU A 562 7.40 8.18 1.35
C LEU A 562 6.42 7.90 0.20
N GLU A 563 6.95 7.61 -1.00
CA GLU A 563 6.16 7.35 -2.21
C GLU A 563 5.51 5.96 -2.16
N ILE A 564 4.53 5.79 -1.30
CA ILE A 564 3.81 4.52 -1.24
C ILE A 564 2.60 4.56 -2.15
N ARG A 565 1.84 5.65 -2.10
CA ARG A 565 0.78 5.96 -3.05
C ARG A 565 1.07 7.29 -3.71
N PRO A 566 1.28 7.31 -5.03
CA PRO A 566 1.57 8.55 -5.74
C PRO A 566 0.43 9.56 -5.56
N ARG A 567 0.79 10.83 -5.34
CA ARG A 567 -0.13 11.95 -5.29
C ARG A 567 0.15 12.87 -6.47
N VAL A 568 -0.77 12.83 -7.42
CA VAL A 568 -0.64 13.53 -8.70
C VAL A 568 -1.32 14.89 -8.62
N LEU A 569 -0.57 15.95 -8.89
CA LEU A 569 -1.06 17.33 -8.97
C LEU A 569 -1.02 17.82 -10.41
N ALA A 570 -2.17 17.99 -11.05
CA ALA A 570 -2.24 18.66 -12.35
C ALA A 570 -2.32 20.18 -12.19
N CYS A 571 -1.43 20.88 -12.87
CA CYS A 571 -1.42 22.34 -12.87
C CYS A 571 -2.31 22.89 -13.99
N VAL A 572 -3.39 23.56 -13.60
CA VAL A 572 -4.41 24.09 -14.50
C VAL A 572 -4.20 25.58 -14.75
N SER A 573 -4.18 25.98 -16.01
CA SER A 573 -4.17 27.38 -16.43
C SER A 573 -5.46 27.71 -17.19
N PRO A 574 -5.91 29.00 -17.23
CA PRO A 574 -7.13 29.38 -17.94
C PRO A 574 -6.95 29.44 -19.46
N HIS A 575 -6.06 28.63 -20.03
CA HIS A 575 -5.82 28.55 -21.47
C HIS A 575 -6.65 27.42 -22.11
N PRO A 576 -7.07 27.56 -23.38
CA PRO A 576 -7.74 26.48 -24.10
C PRO A 576 -6.80 25.28 -24.30
N GLY A 577 -7.35 24.05 -24.38
CA GLY A 577 -6.60 22.81 -24.57
C GLY A 577 -6.21 22.08 -23.28
N MET A 578 -6.60 22.61 -22.10
CA MET A 578 -6.33 21.92 -20.84
C MET A 578 -7.15 20.63 -20.65
N ASP A 579 -8.29 20.46 -21.33
CA ASP A 579 -9.11 19.24 -21.24
C ASP A 579 -8.29 17.97 -21.55
N GLY A 580 -7.50 18.01 -22.64
CA GLY A 580 -6.64 16.89 -23.00
C GLY A 580 -5.58 16.57 -21.94
N ILE A 581 -5.05 17.61 -21.28
CA ILE A 581 -4.08 17.43 -20.19
C ILE A 581 -4.75 16.85 -18.95
N LEU A 582 -5.96 17.31 -18.61
CA LEU A 582 -6.71 16.79 -17.46
C LEU A 582 -7.06 15.31 -17.65
N HIS A 583 -7.50 14.92 -18.83
CA HIS A 583 -7.76 13.51 -19.16
C HIS A 583 -6.47 12.68 -19.12
N ALA A 584 -5.37 13.19 -19.69
CA ALA A 584 -4.08 12.51 -19.63
C ALA A 584 -3.52 12.40 -18.20
N ALA A 585 -3.70 13.44 -17.38
CA ALA A 585 -3.29 13.44 -15.98
C ALA A 585 -4.12 12.48 -15.14
N ALA A 586 -5.44 12.44 -15.33
CA ALA A 586 -6.33 11.49 -14.67
C ALA A 586 -6.01 10.05 -15.08
N HIS A 587 -5.79 9.82 -16.38
CA HIS A 587 -5.35 8.52 -16.88
C HIS A 587 -4.00 8.11 -16.30
N HIS A 588 -3.03 9.03 -16.23
CA HIS A 588 -1.74 8.77 -15.61
C HIS A 588 -1.88 8.45 -14.12
N ALA A 589 -2.67 9.23 -13.37
CA ALA A 589 -2.96 8.96 -11.97
C ALA A 589 -3.61 7.58 -11.76
N SER A 590 -4.56 7.21 -12.61
CA SER A 590 -5.18 5.87 -12.61
C SER A 590 -4.14 4.79 -12.89
N MET A 591 -3.27 4.98 -13.90
CA MET A 591 -2.21 4.00 -14.23
C MET A 591 -1.24 3.72 -13.08
N ILE A 592 -0.96 4.71 -12.23
CA ILE A 592 -0.06 4.56 -11.08
C ILE A 592 -0.80 4.31 -9.76
N ASP A 593 -2.11 4.12 -9.81
CA ASP A 593 -3.01 4.03 -8.65
C ASP A 593 -2.82 5.22 -7.69
N GLY A 594 -2.66 6.42 -8.25
CA GLY A 594 -2.37 7.65 -7.54
C GLY A 594 -3.62 8.46 -7.19
N GLU A 595 -3.55 9.25 -6.12
CA GLU A 595 -4.55 10.25 -5.78
C GLU A 595 -4.43 11.44 -6.74
N PHE A 596 -5.54 11.87 -7.36
CA PHE A 596 -5.56 12.93 -8.36
C PHE A 596 -6.13 14.23 -7.82
N THR A 597 -5.37 15.32 -7.92
CA THR A 597 -5.78 16.66 -7.49
C THR A 597 -5.38 17.67 -8.58
N MET A 598 -6.15 18.75 -8.68
CA MET A 598 -5.84 19.85 -9.61
C MET A 598 -5.53 21.13 -8.86
N ALA A 599 -4.62 21.97 -9.36
CA ALA A 599 -4.38 23.29 -8.81
C ALA A 599 -4.23 24.37 -9.88
N THR A 600 -4.78 25.53 -9.60
CA THR A 600 -4.54 26.75 -10.39
C THR A 600 -3.92 27.84 -9.51
N VAL A 601 -3.05 28.67 -10.09
CA VAL A 601 -2.39 29.78 -9.39
C VAL A 601 -2.73 31.11 -10.05
N GLY A 602 -3.27 32.03 -9.26
CA GLY A 602 -3.60 33.38 -9.70
C GLY A 602 -3.14 34.43 -8.70
N ALA A 603 -2.68 35.58 -9.18
CA ALA A 603 -2.34 36.74 -8.34
C ALA A 603 -3.60 37.50 -7.87
N ARG A 604 -4.72 37.27 -8.52
CA ARG A 604 -6.04 37.88 -8.27
C ARG A 604 -7.14 36.87 -8.58
N GLU A 605 -8.35 37.14 -8.15
CA GLU A 605 -9.52 36.34 -8.57
C GLU A 605 -9.71 36.41 -10.08
N ALA A 606 -9.94 35.26 -10.70
CA ALA A 606 -10.19 35.16 -12.13
C ALA A 606 -11.54 35.83 -12.48
N THR A 607 -11.58 36.60 -13.57
CA THR A 607 -12.80 37.30 -14.02
C THR A 607 -13.08 37.00 -15.50
N GLY A 608 -14.34 37.13 -15.91
CA GLY A 608 -14.73 37.02 -17.31
C GLY A 608 -14.39 35.63 -17.91
N ARG A 609 -13.67 35.61 -19.03
CA ARG A 609 -13.31 34.38 -19.76
C ARG A 609 -12.41 33.43 -18.95
N GLU A 610 -11.51 34.01 -18.15
CA GLU A 610 -10.61 33.22 -17.29
C GLU A 610 -11.42 32.44 -16.25
N ALA A 611 -12.41 33.10 -15.58
CA ALA A 611 -13.28 32.43 -14.62
C ALA A 611 -14.16 31.35 -15.27
N ALA A 612 -14.67 31.61 -16.47
CA ALA A 612 -15.47 30.65 -17.21
C ALA A 612 -14.65 29.40 -17.58
N ALA A 613 -13.41 29.57 -18.03
CA ALA A 613 -12.51 28.45 -18.33
C ALA A 613 -12.17 27.64 -17.09
N LEU A 614 -11.83 28.26 -15.96
CA LEU A 614 -11.52 27.56 -14.72
C LEU A 614 -12.74 26.83 -14.13
N ASN A 615 -13.94 27.40 -14.28
CA ASN A 615 -15.17 26.71 -13.86
C ASN A 615 -15.48 25.49 -14.74
N HIS A 616 -15.20 25.58 -16.06
CA HIS A 616 -15.30 24.42 -16.96
C HIS A 616 -14.34 23.31 -16.51
N TYR A 617 -13.07 23.64 -16.26
CA TYR A 617 -12.07 22.67 -15.81
C TYR A 617 -12.37 22.09 -14.41
N ASP A 618 -13.02 22.85 -13.53
CA ASP A 618 -13.51 22.34 -12.25
C ASP A 618 -14.60 21.29 -12.42
N VAL A 619 -15.50 21.46 -13.41
CA VAL A 619 -16.53 20.46 -13.74
C VAL A 619 -15.88 19.20 -14.32
N VAL A 620 -15.01 19.35 -15.33
CA VAL A 620 -14.28 18.23 -15.93
C VAL A 620 -13.45 17.49 -14.89
N GLY A 621 -12.79 18.22 -13.98
CA GLY A 621 -12.01 17.62 -12.90
C GLY A 621 -12.84 16.75 -11.96
N ARG A 622 -14.02 17.20 -11.57
CA ARG A 622 -14.93 16.41 -10.72
C ARG A 622 -15.42 15.15 -11.41
N GLU A 623 -15.69 15.21 -12.71
CA GLU A 623 -16.02 14.02 -13.52
C GLU A 623 -14.86 13.01 -13.57
N LEU A 624 -13.62 13.52 -13.51
CA LEU A 624 -12.39 12.72 -13.45
C LEU A 624 -11.94 12.35 -12.01
N GLY A 625 -12.76 12.68 -10.99
CA GLY A 625 -12.47 12.35 -9.59
C GLY A 625 -11.50 13.30 -8.89
N ALA A 626 -11.25 14.52 -9.42
CA ALA A 626 -10.33 15.49 -8.84
C ALA A 626 -11.02 16.79 -8.40
N GLU A 627 -10.49 17.43 -7.36
CA GLU A 627 -10.91 18.73 -6.88
C GLU A 627 -9.94 19.83 -7.33
N LEU A 628 -10.47 20.99 -7.75
CA LEU A 628 -9.66 22.13 -8.16
C LEU A 628 -9.33 23.08 -6.99
N VAL A 629 -8.08 23.04 -6.55
CA VAL A 629 -7.55 23.95 -5.53
C VAL A 629 -7.11 25.27 -6.14
N ARG A 630 -7.56 26.37 -5.57
CA ARG A 630 -7.19 27.73 -6.01
C ARG A 630 -6.10 28.32 -5.10
N LEU A 631 -4.91 28.47 -5.64
CA LEU A 631 -3.75 29.02 -4.94
C LEU A 631 -3.58 30.50 -5.30
N THR A 632 -3.31 31.35 -4.31
CA THR A 632 -3.09 32.79 -4.52
C THR A 632 -1.63 33.12 -4.34
N GLY A 633 -1.06 33.86 -5.32
CA GLY A 633 0.34 34.31 -5.25
C GLY A 633 0.89 34.79 -6.59
N SER A 634 2.03 35.47 -6.54
CA SER A 634 2.71 36.03 -7.73
C SER A 634 3.66 35.07 -8.43
N SER A 635 4.16 34.03 -7.72
CA SER A 635 5.05 33.00 -8.27
C SER A 635 4.31 31.70 -8.45
N VAL A 636 3.98 31.35 -9.69
CA VAL A 636 3.29 30.07 -10.02
C VAL A 636 4.07 28.88 -9.49
N ALA A 637 5.36 28.78 -9.83
CA ALA A 637 6.20 27.67 -9.37
C ALA A 637 6.38 27.65 -7.85
N GLY A 638 6.42 28.82 -7.20
CA GLY A 638 6.52 28.90 -5.74
C GLY A 638 5.28 28.34 -5.05
N GLN A 639 4.09 28.76 -5.49
CA GLN A 639 2.83 28.29 -4.88
C GLN A 639 2.58 26.79 -5.12
N ILE A 640 2.89 26.30 -6.33
CA ILE A 640 2.78 24.87 -6.64
C ILE A 640 3.76 24.05 -5.78
N ALA A 641 5.03 24.48 -5.66
CA ALA A 641 6.01 23.77 -4.85
C ALA A 641 5.67 23.80 -3.35
N ASP A 642 5.13 24.92 -2.85
CA ASP A 642 4.68 25.02 -1.45
C ASP A 642 3.45 24.14 -1.17
N TYR A 643 2.52 24.07 -2.12
CA TYR A 643 1.37 23.17 -2.05
C TYR A 643 1.84 21.72 -2.10
N ALA A 644 2.70 21.38 -3.05
CA ALA A 644 3.24 20.03 -3.22
C ALA A 644 3.92 19.51 -1.94
N ARG A 645 4.75 20.36 -1.29
CA ARG A 645 5.40 19.98 -0.02
C ARG A 645 4.41 19.76 1.12
N ARG A 646 3.42 20.66 1.26
CA ARG A 646 2.41 20.56 2.34
C ARG A 646 1.48 19.36 2.20
N ASN A 647 1.20 18.95 0.95
CA ASN A 647 0.27 17.87 0.67
C ASN A 647 0.97 16.57 0.21
N LEU A 648 2.31 16.50 0.39
CA LEU A 648 3.11 15.33 0.04
C LEU A 648 2.89 14.87 -1.41
N VAL A 649 2.79 15.83 -2.35
CA VAL A 649 2.63 15.54 -3.78
C VAL A 649 3.92 14.91 -4.30
N THR A 650 3.78 13.76 -4.95
CA THR A 650 4.88 12.99 -5.52
C THR A 650 5.10 13.29 -7.00
N GLU A 651 4.02 13.66 -7.71
CA GLU A 651 4.07 13.92 -9.15
C GLU A 651 3.33 15.21 -9.52
N ILE A 652 3.99 16.06 -10.30
CA ILE A 652 3.43 17.35 -10.78
C ILE A 652 3.30 17.27 -12.28
N ILE A 653 2.07 17.38 -12.79
CA ILE A 653 1.76 17.38 -14.22
C ILE A 653 1.54 18.78 -14.73
N LEU A 654 2.22 19.12 -15.82
CA LEU A 654 2.18 20.41 -16.49
C LEU A 654 1.83 20.22 -17.96
N GLY A 655 1.05 21.13 -18.51
CA GLY A 655 0.90 21.23 -19.97
C GLY A 655 2.21 21.66 -20.63
N GLY A 656 2.53 21.13 -21.80
CA GLY A 656 3.72 21.48 -22.58
C GLY A 656 3.72 22.97 -23.04
N PRO A 657 4.85 23.48 -23.52
CA PRO A 657 4.95 24.85 -24.02
C PRO A 657 4.14 25.00 -25.32
N GLY A 658 3.07 25.81 -25.29
CA GLY A 658 2.40 26.26 -26.52
C GLY A 658 3.31 27.18 -27.37
N LYS A 659 2.86 27.59 -28.57
CA LYS A 659 3.58 28.51 -29.45
C LYS A 659 3.95 29.80 -28.70
N GLY A 660 5.21 29.93 -28.26
CA GLY A 660 5.68 31.09 -27.46
C GLY A 660 6.31 30.76 -26.09
N GLY A 661 6.52 29.54 -25.74
CA GLY A 661 6.86 28.85 -24.48
C GLY A 661 7.98 29.38 -23.55
N GLY A 662 8.35 30.64 -23.54
CA GLY A 662 9.40 31.18 -22.63
C GLY A 662 9.04 31.13 -21.16
N ARG A 663 7.80 31.47 -20.81
CA ARG A 663 7.31 31.47 -19.41
C ARG A 663 7.19 30.03 -18.86
N HIS A 664 6.71 29.11 -19.67
CA HIS A 664 6.53 27.69 -19.27
C HIS A 664 7.87 27.06 -18.87
N ARG A 665 8.92 27.21 -19.67
CA ARG A 665 10.27 26.71 -19.37
C ARG A 665 10.84 27.29 -18.08
N THR A 666 10.46 28.50 -17.74
CA THR A 666 10.85 29.14 -16.48
C THR A 666 10.13 28.45 -15.30
N VAL A 667 8.84 28.11 -15.43
CA VAL A 667 8.06 27.43 -14.40
C VAL A 667 8.64 26.02 -14.15
N VAL A 668 8.86 25.23 -15.21
CA VAL A 668 9.45 23.87 -15.09
C VAL A 668 10.83 23.94 -14.40
N ARG A 669 11.70 24.83 -14.86
CA ARG A 669 13.04 25.00 -14.26
C ARG A 669 13.00 25.44 -12.79
N GLU A 670 12.03 26.26 -12.42
CA GLU A 670 11.86 26.74 -11.04
C GLU A 670 11.24 25.66 -10.15
N LEU A 671 10.32 24.86 -10.66
CA LEU A 671 9.76 23.69 -9.96
C LEU A 671 10.83 22.64 -9.71
N LEU A 672 11.66 22.28 -10.69
CA LEU A 672 12.81 21.36 -10.53
C LEU A 672 13.76 21.79 -9.40
N ARG A 673 13.85 23.08 -9.14
CA ARG A 673 14.67 23.64 -8.06
C ARG A 673 13.95 23.68 -6.71
N ARG A 674 12.63 23.95 -6.69
CA ARG A 674 11.85 24.20 -5.46
C ARG A 674 11.11 22.96 -4.94
N ALA A 675 10.84 22.01 -5.81
CA ALA A 675 10.22 20.71 -5.48
C ALA A 675 11.14 19.56 -5.92
N PRO A 676 12.35 19.44 -5.34
CA PRO A 676 13.34 18.43 -5.76
C PRO A 676 12.90 16.99 -5.46
N ASN A 677 11.86 16.80 -4.65
CA ASN A 677 11.33 15.50 -4.24
C ASN A 677 10.07 15.09 -5.02
N ALA A 678 9.59 15.91 -5.96
CA ALA A 678 8.46 15.56 -6.79
C ALA A 678 8.91 15.32 -8.24
N ASP A 679 8.39 14.28 -8.85
CA ASP A 679 8.57 14.02 -10.26
C ASP A 679 7.80 15.04 -11.09
N ILE A 680 8.34 15.48 -12.21
CA ILE A 680 7.69 16.48 -13.07
C ILE A 680 7.39 15.85 -14.41
N HIS A 681 6.11 15.81 -14.76
CA HIS A 681 5.61 15.34 -16.05
C HIS A 681 5.19 16.53 -16.91
N VAL A 682 5.67 16.55 -18.12
CA VAL A 682 5.28 17.57 -19.10
C VAL A 682 4.57 16.88 -20.25
N ILE A 683 3.26 17.10 -20.34
CA ILE A 683 2.40 16.52 -21.38
C ILE A 683 2.21 17.53 -22.51
N PRO A 684 2.38 17.17 -23.78
CA PRO A 684 2.14 18.04 -24.91
C PRO A 684 0.72 18.63 -24.89
N LEU A 685 0.58 19.92 -25.19
CA LEU A 685 -0.73 20.49 -25.53
C LEU A 685 -1.11 19.94 -26.90
N ALA A 686 -2.27 19.29 -27.00
CA ALA A 686 -2.81 18.89 -28.29
C ALA A 686 -2.89 20.14 -29.18
N GLY A 687 -2.14 20.15 -30.30
CA GLY A 687 -2.03 21.29 -31.17
C GLY A 687 -3.37 21.64 -31.82
N ASP A 688 -3.71 22.94 -31.89
CA ASP A 688 -4.71 23.52 -32.78
C ASP A 688 -4.31 23.34 -34.26
#